data_52d8bfe65c2d213f748352dcffbfecea
#
_entry.id   52d8bfe65c2d213f748352dcffbfecea
#
_cell.length_a   1.000
_cell.length_b   1.000
_cell.length_c   1.000
_cell.angle_alpha   90.00
_cell.angle_beta   90.00
_cell.angle_gamma   90.00
#
_symmetry.space_group_name_H-M   'P 1'
#
loop_
_entity.id
_entity.type
_entity.pdbx_description
1 polymer ?
#
loop_
_entity_poly.entity_id
_entity_poly.type
_entity_poly.pdbx_seq_one_letter_code
_entity_poly.pdbx_strand_id
1 'polypeptide(L)'
;MSIIFHEGSKTFHLFNEEISYIICVLSNGHIGNLYFGKKIHDREGFSYLIESKQRPMTACVYEGNRKYSLEHLKLEYPVYGTSDYRNPAVEILQENGSRISEFKYISHEITDGKPELAGLPATYVEEPEEAQTLCLRLKDEVTGIVLELLYSIFSGKGILARSARFINEGIAPVHLLNAMSLSLDLPDSDYVWMQFSGVWARERHIIERKLEQGIQAVGSIRGNSSHEHNPFIVLRRPSTTETSGEVMGFSLIYSGNHRMQAEVDTHNTTRVTTGINPQNFDWKLDCGESFQTPEAVVVFSNQGLNGMSQTFHKLYQKRLVRGYWRDRPRPVLNNNWEATYFDFTEDRLVEIAAKAKECGVELFVLDDGWFGKRSNDYTGLGDWVANKERLPFGIKGLADRIEEMGMKFGLWFEPEMVNKDSDLYRAHPDWILHAPQRASCHGRNQYVLDFSRKEVVDCIYDMMYKILSESKISYIKWDMNRSITECYSVALPADRQGEVFHRYILGVYDLYERLTTAFPQILFESCASGGGRFDPGMLYYAPQGWISDDTDAAERVRIQYGTSMCYPISSMGSHVSVVPNHQLNRITSLHTRANVAYFGTFGYELDLNKLTDEEIAEVKAQIIFMKEYRELIQFGNFYRLKSPFDGNETVWMTVSEDKRKALVFWYRERNVVNAEFTRVRLQGLDPDLIYKNEYNGTENYGDELMNLGLLTTDVTAGEPTNEDLPCTDYESRIYVLTAE
;
A
#
# COMPACT_ATOMS: atom_id res chain seq x y z
N MET A 1 -9.02 7.45 -24.77
CA MET A 1 -8.41 8.40 -23.82
C MET A 1 -8.02 9.66 -24.58
N SER A 2 -8.24 10.84 -24.02
CA SER A 2 -7.85 12.12 -24.61
C SER A 2 -7.82 13.24 -23.57
N ILE A 3 -6.92 14.20 -23.76
CA ILE A 3 -6.91 15.48 -23.05
C ILE A 3 -7.15 16.57 -24.08
N ILE A 4 -8.26 17.30 -23.94
CA ILE A 4 -8.65 18.36 -24.88
C ILE A 4 -8.60 19.71 -24.14
N PHE A 5 -7.96 20.69 -24.74
CA PHE A 5 -8.00 22.07 -24.30
C PHE A 5 -8.90 22.90 -25.21
N HIS A 6 -9.93 23.47 -24.64
CA HIS A 6 -10.83 24.43 -25.33
C HIS A 6 -10.35 25.86 -25.08
N GLU A 7 -9.69 26.45 -26.05
CA GLU A 7 -9.03 27.75 -25.90
C GLU A 7 -10.05 28.88 -25.63
N GLY A 8 -11.22 28.84 -26.25
CA GLY A 8 -12.26 29.85 -26.08
C GLY A 8 -12.82 29.94 -24.67
N SER A 9 -13.00 28.80 -24.02
CA SER A 9 -13.50 28.70 -22.63
C SER A 9 -12.37 28.49 -21.61
N LYS A 10 -11.13 28.29 -22.06
CA LYS A 10 -9.97 27.89 -21.24
C LYS A 10 -10.25 26.70 -20.34
N THR A 11 -10.92 25.71 -20.90
CA THR A 11 -11.32 24.49 -20.17
C THR A 11 -10.49 23.30 -20.66
N PHE A 12 -10.02 22.48 -19.74
CA PHE A 12 -9.37 21.22 -20.00
C PHE A 12 -10.36 20.09 -19.68
N HIS A 13 -10.54 19.18 -20.61
CA HIS A 13 -11.32 17.97 -20.42
C HIS A 13 -10.41 16.76 -20.62
N LEU A 14 -10.09 16.09 -19.51
CA LEU A 14 -9.34 14.85 -19.48
C LEU A 14 -10.35 13.71 -19.39
N PHE A 15 -10.35 12.76 -20.33
CA PHE A 15 -11.30 11.65 -20.30
C PHE A 15 -10.76 10.38 -20.97
N ASN A 16 -11.30 9.28 -20.53
CA ASN A 16 -11.10 7.97 -21.13
C ASN A 16 -12.46 7.26 -21.33
N GLU A 17 -12.46 5.93 -21.35
CA GLU A 17 -13.67 5.12 -21.54
C GLU A 17 -14.60 5.16 -20.32
N GLU A 18 -14.06 5.39 -19.11
CA GLU A 18 -14.79 5.30 -17.84
C GLU A 18 -15.02 6.64 -17.14
N ILE A 19 -14.05 7.57 -17.20
CA ILE A 19 -14.08 8.81 -16.42
C ILE A 19 -13.93 10.07 -17.27
N SER A 20 -14.40 11.19 -16.69
CA SER A 20 -14.08 12.56 -17.10
C SER A 20 -13.58 13.36 -15.90
N TYR A 21 -12.55 14.17 -16.15
CA TYR A 21 -12.00 15.16 -15.23
C TYR A 21 -11.95 16.50 -15.93
N ILE A 22 -12.62 17.51 -15.39
CA ILE A 22 -12.80 18.80 -16.07
C ILE A 22 -12.35 19.92 -15.16
N ILE A 23 -11.42 20.73 -15.64
CA ILE A 23 -10.89 21.91 -14.96
C ILE A 23 -10.88 23.09 -15.88
N CYS A 24 -10.82 24.30 -15.35
CA CYS A 24 -10.76 25.51 -16.16
C CYS A 24 -9.87 26.57 -15.52
N VAL A 25 -9.39 27.48 -16.35
CA VAL A 25 -8.76 28.72 -15.86
C VAL A 25 -9.87 29.72 -15.52
N LEU A 26 -9.97 30.06 -14.23
CA LEU A 26 -10.92 31.04 -13.73
C LEU A 26 -10.53 32.47 -14.14
N SER A 27 -11.46 33.42 -14.02
CA SER A 27 -11.26 34.80 -14.45
C SER A 27 -10.13 35.54 -13.71
N ASN A 28 -9.74 35.08 -12.51
CA ASN A 28 -8.58 35.61 -11.75
C ASN A 28 -7.26 34.87 -12.06
N GLY A 29 -7.28 33.89 -12.98
CA GLY A 29 -6.11 33.09 -13.35
C GLY A 29 -5.87 31.83 -12.51
N HIS A 30 -6.64 31.61 -11.45
CA HIS A 30 -6.60 30.35 -10.69
C HIS A 30 -7.22 29.19 -11.49
N ILE A 31 -6.93 27.95 -11.08
CA ILE A 31 -7.53 26.76 -11.68
C ILE A 31 -8.75 26.33 -10.86
N GLY A 32 -9.90 26.28 -11.51
CA GLY A 32 -11.14 25.78 -10.95
C GLY A 32 -11.36 24.31 -11.29
N ASN A 33 -11.90 23.54 -10.32
CA ASN A 33 -12.39 22.18 -10.55
C ASN A 33 -13.87 22.26 -10.95
N LEU A 34 -14.25 21.60 -12.03
CA LEU A 34 -15.64 21.62 -12.51
C LEU A 34 -16.31 20.25 -12.36
N TYR A 35 -15.59 19.15 -12.62
CA TYR A 35 -16.17 17.82 -12.57
C TYR A 35 -15.10 16.74 -12.42
N PHE A 36 -15.39 15.73 -11.63
CA PHE A 36 -14.73 14.43 -11.61
C PHE A 36 -15.76 13.33 -11.39
N GLY A 37 -15.74 12.30 -12.22
CA GLY A 37 -16.66 11.18 -12.10
C GLY A 37 -16.80 10.38 -13.40
N LYS A 38 -17.94 9.74 -13.57
CA LYS A 38 -18.26 8.94 -14.76
C LYS A 38 -18.09 9.77 -16.04
N LYS A 39 -17.59 9.14 -17.10
CA LYS A 39 -17.41 9.76 -18.42
C LYS A 39 -18.66 10.51 -18.90
N ILE A 40 -18.45 11.73 -19.35
CA ILE A 40 -19.45 12.55 -20.05
C ILE A 40 -18.92 12.95 -21.44
N HIS A 41 -19.81 13.42 -22.30
CA HIS A 41 -19.42 13.90 -23.62
C HIS A 41 -18.60 15.20 -23.53
N ASP A 42 -17.63 15.32 -24.42
CA ASP A 42 -16.88 16.55 -24.61
C ASP A 42 -17.74 17.66 -25.23
N ARG A 43 -17.46 18.90 -24.85
CA ARG A 43 -18.08 20.11 -25.40
C ARG A 43 -17.18 21.33 -25.20
N GLU A 44 -17.41 22.38 -26.00
CA GLU A 44 -16.63 23.61 -26.03
C GLU A 44 -16.41 24.26 -24.66
N GLY A 45 -17.35 24.13 -23.71
CA GLY A 45 -17.19 24.71 -22.40
C GLY A 45 -18.22 24.21 -21.37
N PHE A 46 -17.78 24.29 -20.11
CA PHE A 46 -18.55 23.84 -18.93
C PHE A 46 -18.75 24.99 -17.91
N SER A 47 -18.71 26.24 -18.38
CA SER A 47 -18.79 27.41 -17.49
C SER A 47 -20.08 27.50 -16.67
N TYR A 48 -21.15 26.84 -17.10
CA TYR A 48 -22.40 26.73 -16.34
C TYR A 48 -22.23 25.97 -15.00
N LEU A 49 -21.13 25.22 -14.81
CA LEU A 49 -20.77 24.56 -13.56
C LEU A 49 -20.05 25.50 -12.56
N ILE A 50 -19.66 26.70 -13.01
CA ILE A 50 -19.03 27.69 -12.14
C ILE A 50 -20.12 28.36 -11.28
N GLU A 51 -20.12 28.09 -10.00
CA GLU A 51 -21.06 28.67 -9.04
C GLU A 51 -20.64 30.08 -8.67
N SER A 52 -21.31 31.09 -9.23
CA SER A 52 -21.02 32.50 -8.98
C SER A 52 -22.30 33.21 -8.50
N LYS A 53 -22.47 33.33 -7.19
CA LYS A 53 -23.61 33.98 -6.56
C LYS A 53 -23.16 34.94 -5.48
N GLN A 54 -23.83 36.08 -5.38
CA GLN A 54 -23.64 36.97 -4.23
C GLN A 54 -24.19 36.30 -2.96
N ARG A 55 -23.33 36.22 -1.94
CA ARG A 55 -23.69 35.76 -0.61
C ARG A 55 -23.36 36.85 0.41
N PRO A 56 -24.18 37.07 1.47
CA PRO A 56 -23.85 37.98 2.56
C PRO A 56 -22.53 37.56 3.24
N MET A 57 -21.72 38.52 3.63
CA MET A 57 -20.49 38.34 4.41
C MET A 57 -19.32 37.63 3.72
N THR A 58 -19.44 37.22 2.47
CA THR A 58 -18.34 36.61 1.74
C THR A 58 -17.33 37.64 1.25
N ALA A 59 -16.06 37.30 1.33
CA ALA A 59 -14.98 38.07 0.70
C ALA A 59 -15.02 37.89 -0.83
N CYS A 60 -14.74 38.94 -1.57
CA CYS A 60 -14.77 38.96 -3.04
C CYS A 60 -13.39 39.26 -3.61
N VAL A 61 -13.04 38.60 -4.72
CA VAL A 61 -11.74 38.74 -5.38
C VAL A 61 -11.56 40.12 -6.05
N TYR A 62 -12.66 40.65 -6.61
CA TYR A 62 -12.64 41.91 -7.36
C TYR A 62 -13.47 43.01 -6.66
N GLU A 63 -12.94 44.22 -6.61
CA GLU A 63 -13.69 45.35 -6.15
C GLU A 63 -14.96 45.55 -7.01
N GLY A 64 -16.10 45.75 -6.34
CA GLY A 64 -17.40 45.90 -6.99
C GLY A 64 -18.07 44.64 -7.51
N ASN A 65 -17.36 43.51 -7.57
CA ASN A 65 -17.96 42.24 -7.99
C ASN A 65 -18.24 41.32 -6.77
N ARG A 66 -19.45 41.41 -6.24
CA ARG A 66 -19.90 40.61 -5.09
C ARG A 66 -20.34 39.20 -5.41
N LYS A 67 -20.29 38.80 -6.68
CA LYS A 67 -20.66 37.45 -7.10
C LYS A 67 -19.46 36.48 -7.19
N TYR A 68 -18.24 36.99 -7.18
CA TYR A 68 -17.04 36.22 -7.39
C TYR A 68 -16.25 36.10 -6.09
N SER A 69 -16.37 34.96 -5.43
CA SER A 69 -15.67 34.65 -4.17
C SER A 69 -15.08 33.25 -4.25
N LEU A 70 -13.82 33.09 -3.85
CA LEU A 70 -13.17 31.78 -3.77
C LEU A 70 -13.70 30.91 -2.61
N GLU A 71 -14.41 31.53 -1.66
CA GLU A 71 -15.01 30.85 -0.50
C GLU A 71 -15.98 29.73 -0.90
N HIS A 72 -16.65 29.84 -2.05
CA HIS A 72 -17.62 28.86 -2.52
C HIS A 72 -17.37 28.36 -3.95
N LEU A 73 -16.25 28.77 -4.58
CA LEU A 73 -15.81 28.16 -5.81
C LEU A 73 -15.03 26.88 -5.51
N LYS A 74 -15.17 25.89 -6.38
CA LYS A 74 -14.35 24.66 -6.36
C LYS A 74 -13.00 24.97 -6.99
N LEU A 75 -11.91 24.69 -6.28
CA LEU A 75 -10.55 24.99 -6.70
C LEU A 75 -9.74 23.70 -6.89
N GLU A 76 -8.78 23.75 -7.80
CA GLU A 76 -7.95 22.61 -8.14
C GLU A 76 -6.73 22.45 -7.22
N TYR A 77 -6.07 23.57 -6.89
CA TYR A 77 -4.92 23.58 -5.99
C TYR A 77 -4.90 24.88 -5.17
N PRO A 78 -5.75 24.92 -4.12
CA PRO A 78 -5.99 26.14 -3.35
C PRO A 78 -4.79 26.53 -2.50
N VAL A 79 -4.63 27.84 -2.33
CA VAL A 79 -3.60 28.48 -1.51
C VAL A 79 -4.22 29.22 -0.33
N TYR A 80 -3.40 29.56 0.67
CA TYR A 80 -3.80 30.45 1.76
C TYR A 80 -3.80 31.91 1.33
N GLY A 81 -4.74 32.70 1.85
CA GLY A 81 -4.72 34.17 1.77
C GLY A 81 -5.50 34.79 0.61
N THR A 82 -6.26 34.02 -0.17
CA THR A 82 -7.01 34.48 -1.34
C THR A 82 -8.53 34.39 -1.19
N SER A 83 -9.06 34.45 0.02
CA SER A 83 -10.47 34.31 0.40
C SER A 83 -11.06 32.89 0.34
N ASP A 84 -10.27 31.86 0.09
CA ASP A 84 -10.66 30.48 0.38
C ASP A 84 -10.22 30.14 1.82
N TYR A 85 -11.19 29.85 2.70
CA TYR A 85 -10.95 29.55 4.12
C TYR A 85 -10.85 28.05 4.43
N ARG A 86 -11.02 27.21 3.43
CA ARG A 86 -10.79 25.76 3.54
C ARG A 86 -9.29 25.46 3.58
N ASN A 87 -8.91 24.28 4.07
CA ASN A 87 -7.50 23.90 4.12
C ASN A 87 -6.83 24.01 2.73
N PRO A 88 -5.69 24.71 2.65
CA PRO A 88 -4.97 24.88 1.40
C PRO A 88 -4.22 23.60 1.00
N ALA A 89 -3.99 23.43 -0.30
CA ALA A 89 -3.11 22.38 -0.84
C ALA A 89 -1.62 22.71 -0.66
N VAL A 90 -1.29 24.01 -0.57
CA VAL A 90 0.08 24.49 -0.37
C VAL A 90 0.11 25.65 0.60
N GLU A 91 1.17 25.69 1.41
CA GLU A 91 1.49 26.83 2.28
C GLU A 91 2.99 27.13 2.17
N ILE A 92 3.34 28.37 1.81
CA ILE A 92 4.71 28.84 1.59
C ILE A 92 5.02 29.96 2.56
N LEU A 93 6.05 29.81 3.39
CA LEU A 93 6.60 30.88 4.21
C LEU A 93 7.69 31.61 3.40
N GLN A 94 7.45 32.89 3.15
CA GLN A 94 8.34 33.77 2.43
C GLN A 94 9.37 34.40 3.38
N GLU A 95 10.47 34.92 2.84
CA GLU A 95 11.53 35.58 3.62
C GLU A 95 11.02 36.72 4.49
N ASN A 96 10.02 37.48 4.02
CA ASN A 96 9.40 38.58 4.75
C ASN A 96 8.38 38.12 5.84
N GLY A 97 8.23 36.81 6.06
CA GLY A 97 7.29 36.22 7.01
C GLY A 97 5.85 36.08 6.49
N SER A 98 5.55 36.51 5.27
CA SER A 98 4.24 36.30 4.65
C SER A 98 4.01 34.84 4.31
N ARG A 99 2.74 34.38 4.40
CA ARG A 99 2.30 33.06 3.91
C ARG A 99 1.27 33.19 2.79
N ILE A 100 1.03 34.42 2.30
CA ILE A 100 0.06 34.67 1.24
C ILE A 100 0.71 34.33 -0.10
N SER A 101 0.10 33.43 -0.85
CA SER A 101 0.54 33.01 -2.18
C SER A 101 -0.58 33.14 -3.19
N GLU A 102 -0.24 33.35 -4.46
CA GLU A 102 -1.21 33.47 -5.55
C GLU A 102 -0.65 32.83 -6.83
N PHE A 103 -0.98 31.56 -7.10
CA PHE A 103 -0.56 30.88 -8.32
C PHE A 103 -1.53 31.12 -9.47
N LYS A 104 -1.08 31.82 -10.50
CA LYS A 104 -1.84 32.08 -11.73
C LYS A 104 -1.34 31.22 -12.87
N TYR A 105 -2.28 30.74 -13.69
CA TYR A 105 -1.98 29.99 -14.91
C TYR A 105 -1.10 30.79 -15.87
N ILE A 106 -0.04 30.13 -16.37
CA ILE A 106 0.86 30.69 -17.40
C ILE A 106 0.72 29.91 -18.72
N SER A 107 0.87 28.59 -18.65
CA SER A 107 0.93 27.71 -19.81
C SER A 107 0.57 26.28 -19.43
N HIS A 108 0.42 25.44 -20.43
CA HIS A 108 0.26 24.00 -20.25
C HIS A 108 0.99 23.24 -21.34
N GLU A 109 1.23 21.98 -21.08
CA GLU A 109 1.74 21.00 -22.02
C GLU A 109 0.91 19.71 -21.91
N ILE A 110 0.63 19.08 -23.05
CA ILE A 110 -0.04 17.77 -23.12
C ILE A 110 0.92 16.82 -23.82
N THR A 111 1.27 15.72 -23.17
CA THR A 111 2.21 14.73 -23.68
C THR A 111 1.58 13.33 -23.64
N ASP A 112 1.93 12.47 -24.58
CA ASP A 112 1.64 11.06 -24.49
C ASP A 112 2.58 10.40 -23.49
N GLY A 113 2.09 9.36 -22.79
CA GLY A 113 2.80 8.69 -21.73
C GLY A 113 2.69 9.40 -20.38
N LYS A 114 3.57 8.99 -19.46
CA LYS A 114 3.62 9.47 -18.09
C LYS A 114 5.06 9.75 -17.67
N PRO A 115 5.39 10.97 -17.17
CA PRO A 115 6.75 11.27 -16.71
C PRO A 115 7.10 10.52 -15.44
N GLU A 116 8.37 10.17 -15.29
CA GLU A 116 8.94 9.66 -14.05
C GLU A 116 9.06 10.78 -13.00
N LEU A 117 8.94 10.42 -11.73
CA LEU A 117 9.21 11.29 -10.61
C LEU A 117 10.60 11.01 -10.04
N ALA A 118 11.52 11.92 -10.22
CA ALA A 118 12.92 11.72 -9.84
C ALA A 118 13.08 11.41 -8.33
N GLY A 119 13.64 10.22 -8.03
CA GLY A 119 13.90 9.76 -6.67
C GLY A 119 12.68 9.32 -5.86
N LEU A 120 11.50 9.28 -6.48
CA LEU A 120 10.26 8.86 -5.85
C LEU A 120 9.60 7.69 -6.59
N PRO A 121 9.00 6.75 -5.86
CA PRO A 121 8.17 5.72 -6.49
C PRO A 121 6.92 6.36 -7.11
N ALA A 122 6.55 5.87 -8.27
CA ALA A 122 5.37 6.32 -9.01
C ALA A 122 4.84 5.22 -9.93
N THR A 123 3.58 5.30 -10.31
CA THR A 123 3.07 4.47 -11.40
C THR A 123 3.77 4.84 -12.70
N TYR A 124 3.91 3.88 -13.60
CA TYR A 124 4.59 4.06 -14.88
C TYR A 124 3.79 3.48 -16.04
N VAL A 125 4.21 3.76 -17.26
CA VAL A 125 3.68 3.16 -18.47
C VAL A 125 4.83 2.48 -19.24
N GLU A 126 4.53 1.42 -19.97
CA GLU A 126 5.49 0.74 -20.86
C GLU A 126 5.40 1.32 -22.28
N GLU A 127 4.20 1.68 -22.70
CA GLU A 127 3.95 2.29 -24.00
C GLU A 127 3.31 3.68 -23.83
N PRO A 128 3.68 4.66 -24.64
CA PRO A 128 3.14 6.02 -24.53
C PRO A 128 1.60 6.11 -24.62
N GLU A 129 0.97 5.18 -25.35
CA GLU A 129 -0.48 5.13 -25.56
C GLU A 129 -1.26 4.70 -24.32
N GLU A 130 -0.60 4.20 -23.28
CA GLU A 130 -1.25 3.74 -22.05
C GLU A 130 -1.74 4.90 -21.16
N ALA A 131 -1.14 6.07 -21.28
CA ALA A 131 -1.54 7.27 -20.55
C ALA A 131 -1.32 8.53 -21.38
N GLN A 132 -2.01 9.60 -20.98
CA GLN A 132 -1.73 10.97 -21.46
C GLN A 132 -1.60 11.89 -20.25
N THR A 133 -0.63 12.79 -20.28
CA THR A 133 -0.33 13.69 -19.16
C THR A 133 -0.52 15.15 -19.54
N LEU A 134 -1.29 15.86 -18.73
CA LEU A 134 -1.38 17.31 -18.70
C LEU A 134 -0.42 17.86 -17.62
N CYS A 135 0.47 18.75 -18.01
CA CYS A 135 1.25 19.59 -17.11
C CYS A 135 0.71 21.01 -17.16
N LEU A 136 0.12 21.49 -16.06
CA LEU A 136 -0.26 22.89 -15.90
C LEU A 136 0.86 23.64 -15.21
N ARG A 137 1.33 24.73 -15.82
CA ARG A 137 2.34 25.61 -15.24
C ARG A 137 1.70 26.89 -14.71
N LEU A 138 1.88 27.13 -13.43
CA LEU A 138 1.36 28.27 -12.67
C LEU A 138 2.54 29.04 -12.07
N LYS A 139 2.37 30.34 -11.81
CA LYS A 139 3.42 31.16 -11.18
C LYS A 139 2.84 32.10 -10.14
N ASP A 140 3.53 32.25 -9.03
CA ASP A 140 3.37 33.34 -8.10
C ASP A 140 4.38 34.45 -8.50
N GLU A 141 3.87 35.55 -9.03
CA GLU A 141 4.70 36.65 -9.55
C GLU A 141 5.48 37.37 -8.47
N VAL A 142 5.06 37.33 -7.21
CA VAL A 142 5.72 38.02 -6.09
C VAL A 142 6.94 37.23 -5.61
N THR A 143 6.78 35.91 -5.45
CA THR A 143 7.86 35.06 -4.96
C THR A 143 8.74 34.53 -6.08
N GLY A 144 8.22 34.48 -7.32
CA GLY A 144 8.87 33.82 -8.45
C GLY A 144 8.79 32.30 -8.41
N ILE A 145 8.02 31.72 -7.49
CA ILE A 145 7.80 30.28 -7.44
C ILE A 145 6.92 29.83 -8.61
N VAL A 146 7.39 28.82 -9.32
CA VAL A 146 6.61 28.12 -10.35
C VAL A 146 6.06 26.83 -9.76
N LEU A 147 4.79 26.57 -10.01
CA LEU A 147 4.09 25.34 -9.64
C LEU A 147 3.67 24.60 -10.91
N GLU A 148 4.16 23.38 -11.06
CA GLU A 148 3.74 22.44 -12.10
C GLU A 148 2.80 21.41 -11.49
N LEU A 149 1.55 21.36 -11.99
CA LEU A 149 0.56 20.35 -11.62
C LEU A 149 0.47 19.31 -12.72
N LEU A 150 0.74 18.05 -12.37
CA LEU A 150 0.72 16.94 -13.31
C LEU A 150 -0.56 16.13 -13.12
N TYR A 151 -1.19 15.77 -14.25
CA TYR A 151 -2.41 14.96 -14.33
C TYR A 151 -2.20 13.89 -15.39
N SER A 152 -2.00 12.65 -14.99
CA SER A 152 -1.88 11.52 -15.92
C SER A 152 -3.15 10.69 -15.89
N ILE A 153 -3.87 10.64 -17.00
CA ILE A 153 -5.06 9.80 -17.19
C ILE A 153 -4.65 8.53 -17.93
N PHE A 154 -5.05 7.37 -17.41
CA PHE A 154 -4.74 6.08 -18.01
C PHE A 154 -5.84 5.60 -18.94
N SER A 155 -5.49 4.83 -19.99
CA SER A 155 -6.46 4.24 -20.90
C SER A 155 -7.27 3.11 -20.25
N GLY A 156 -8.52 2.96 -20.64
CA GLY A 156 -9.38 1.80 -20.35
C GLY A 156 -9.82 1.60 -18.90
N LYS A 157 -9.41 2.47 -17.96
CA LYS A 157 -9.76 2.37 -16.53
C LYS A 157 -9.95 3.74 -15.89
N GLY A 158 -10.77 3.78 -14.84
CA GLY A 158 -11.07 4.99 -14.09
C GLY A 158 -9.92 5.51 -13.22
N ILE A 159 -8.72 5.69 -13.78
CA ILE A 159 -7.48 6.03 -13.07
C ILE A 159 -6.99 7.41 -13.46
N LEU A 160 -6.72 8.24 -12.43
CA LEU A 160 -6.03 9.52 -12.55
C LEU A 160 -4.87 9.58 -11.54
N ALA A 161 -3.65 9.78 -12.02
CA ALA A 161 -2.48 10.04 -11.17
C ALA A 161 -2.17 11.54 -11.11
N ARG A 162 -1.78 12.01 -9.92
CA ARG A 162 -1.57 13.43 -9.60
C ARG A 162 -0.27 13.62 -8.85
N SER A 163 0.46 14.68 -9.19
CA SER A 163 1.57 15.22 -8.38
C SER A 163 1.77 16.71 -8.63
N ALA A 164 2.56 17.34 -7.77
CA ALA A 164 2.91 18.76 -7.88
C ALA A 164 4.43 18.93 -7.79
N ARG A 165 4.98 19.85 -8.57
CA ARG A 165 6.40 20.24 -8.50
C ARG A 165 6.51 21.73 -8.31
N PHE A 166 7.31 22.13 -7.32
CA PHE A 166 7.63 23.52 -7.01
C PHE A 166 9.04 23.84 -7.49
N ILE A 167 9.21 24.94 -8.18
CA ILE A 167 10.51 25.41 -8.71
C ILE A 167 10.71 26.84 -8.25
N ASN A 168 11.81 27.12 -7.55
CA ASN A 168 12.13 28.48 -7.14
C ASN A 168 12.90 29.19 -8.24
N GLU A 169 12.17 29.92 -9.12
CA GLU A 169 12.75 30.84 -10.12
C GLU A 169 12.92 32.28 -9.56
N GLY A 170 12.62 32.47 -8.27
CA GLY A 170 12.73 33.74 -7.58
C GLY A 170 14.16 34.06 -7.15
N ILE A 171 14.29 35.16 -6.40
CA ILE A 171 15.57 35.71 -5.94
C ILE A 171 15.84 35.46 -4.45
N ALA A 172 14.89 34.86 -3.73
CA ALA A 172 14.98 34.58 -2.31
C ALA A 172 14.57 33.13 -2.01
N PRO A 173 15.11 32.50 -0.96
CA PRO A 173 14.64 31.20 -0.51
C PRO A 173 13.24 31.31 0.06
N VAL A 174 12.50 30.21 -0.02
CA VAL A 174 11.19 30.05 0.63
C VAL A 174 11.13 28.71 1.39
N HIS A 175 10.17 28.58 2.28
CA HIS A 175 9.91 27.32 2.99
C HIS A 175 8.53 26.80 2.61
N LEU A 176 8.47 25.57 2.11
CA LEU A 176 7.22 24.84 1.90
C LEU A 176 6.81 24.20 3.24
N LEU A 177 5.74 24.73 3.84
CA LEU A 177 5.19 24.21 5.10
C LEU A 177 4.08 23.18 4.87
N ASN A 178 3.47 23.22 3.69
CA ASN A 178 2.49 22.25 3.21
C ASN A 178 2.63 22.12 1.69
N ALA A 179 2.64 20.89 1.17
CA ALA A 179 2.70 20.60 -0.26
C ALA A 179 1.95 19.28 -0.53
N MET A 180 0.66 19.38 -0.82
CA MET A 180 -0.16 18.21 -1.11
C MET A 180 0.09 17.68 -2.52
N SER A 181 0.03 16.38 -2.70
CA SER A 181 0.13 15.74 -4.02
C SER A 181 -1.15 15.93 -4.83
N LEU A 182 -2.29 15.99 -4.14
CA LEU A 182 -3.61 16.11 -4.72
C LEU A 182 -4.49 17.00 -3.85
N SER A 183 -5.29 17.85 -4.51
CA SER A 183 -6.49 18.47 -3.98
C SER A 183 -7.62 18.27 -4.98
N LEU A 184 -8.83 17.95 -4.50
CA LEU A 184 -10.01 17.71 -5.32
C LEU A 184 -11.26 18.21 -4.57
N ASP A 185 -11.98 19.16 -5.16
CA ASP A 185 -13.25 19.67 -4.62
C ASP A 185 -14.44 18.95 -5.27
N LEU A 186 -15.17 18.15 -4.48
CA LEU A 186 -16.38 17.45 -4.89
C LEU A 186 -17.63 18.30 -4.62
N PRO A 187 -18.69 18.19 -5.45
CA PRO A 187 -19.82 19.12 -5.42
C PRO A 187 -20.79 18.92 -4.24
N ASP A 188 -20.67 17.81 -3.52
CA ASP A 188 -21.56 17.45 -2.41
C ASP A 188 -20.82 16.69 -1.30
N SER A 189 -21.50 16.40 -0.20
CA SER A 189 -20.98 15.67 0.97
C SER A 189 -21.68 14.34 1.23
N ASP A 190 -22.51 13.85 0.30
CA ASP A 190 -23.23 12.58 0.48
C ASP A 190 -22.32 11.36 0.25
N TYR A 191 -21.32 11.25 1.09
CA TYR A 191 -20.34 10.18 1.08
C TYR A 191 -20.18 9.52 2.43
N VAL A 192 -19.84 8.24 2.40
CA VAL A 192 -19.26 7.50 3.53
C VAL A 192 -17.74 7.47 3.33
N TRP A 193 -17.04 7.99 4.33
CA TRP A 193 -15.59 7.88 4.46
C TRP A 193 -15.25 6.49 4.97
N MET A 194 -14.36 5.78 4.27
CA MET A 194 -13.81 4.51 4.70
C MET A 194 -12.28 4.64 4.84
N GLN A 195 -11.74 4.20 5.96
CA GLN A 195 -10.31 4.21 6.28
C GLN A 195 -9.85 2.82 6.74
N PHE A 196 -8.56 2.57 6.61
CA PHE A 196 -7.91 1.30 6.92
C PHE A 196 -6.95 1.52 8.08
N SER A 197 -7.44 1.26 9.26
CA SER A 197 -6.77 1.60 10.52
C SER A 197 -6.47 0.37 11.35
N GLY A 198 -5.55 0.50 12.30
CA GLY A 198 -5.20 -0.60 13.15
C GLY A 198 -4.10 -0.27 14.15
N VAL A 199 -3.37 -1.31 14.49
CA VAL A 199 -2.21 -1.28 15.37
C VAL A 199 -1.35 -2.49 15.01
N TRP A 200 -0.14 -2.62 15.55
CA TRP A 200 0.65 -3.85 15.42
C TRP A 200 -0.18 -5.11 15.69
N ALA A 201 -0.08 -6.09 14.80
CA ALA A 201 -0.82 -7.37 14.81
C ALA A 201 -2.35 -7.25 14.60
N ARG A 202 -2.86 -6.09 14.19
CA ARG A 202 -4.26 -5.86 13.85
C ARG A 202 -4.38 -4.74 12.82
N GLU A 203 -3.72 -4.88 11.70
CA GLU A 203 -3.60 -3.86 10.65
C GLU A 203 -4.81 -3.81 9.74
N ARG A 204 -5.07 -2.65 9.17
CA ARG A 204 -6.02 -2.37 8.08
C ARG A 204 -7.45 -2.86 8.32
N HIS A 205 -7.93 -2.79 9.57
CA HIS A 205 -9.34 -2.95 9.85
C HIS A 205 -10.13 -1.78 9.24
N ILE A 206 -11.26 -2.09 8.64
CA ILE A 206 -12.12 -1.12 7.99
C ILE A 206 -12.89 -0.32 9.05
N ILE A 207 -12.81 1.00 8.96
CA ILE A 207 -13.58 1.93 9.78
C ILE A 207 -14.33 2.86 8.84
N GLU A 208 -15.66 2.93 9.02
CA GLU A 208 -16.52 3.76 8.21
C GLU A 208 -17.22 4.84 9.04
N ARG A 209 -17.45 5.99 8.41
CA ARG A 209 -18.29 7.07 8.98
C ARG A 209 -18.85 7.94 7.85
N LYS A 210 -20.06 8.45 8.05
CA LYS A 210 -20.64 9.46 7.15
C LYS A 210 -19.82 10.75 7.22
N LEU A 211 -19.61 11.41 6.07
CA LEU A 211 -19.03 12.75 6.06
C LEU A 211 -20.02 13.77 6.65
N GLU A 212 -19.49 14.63 7.49
CA GLU A 212 -20.22 15.75 8.10
C GLU A 212 -19.37 17.02 7.99
N GLN A 213 -19.98 18.18 8.23
CA GLN A 213 -19.27 19.48 8.21
C GLN A 213 -18.09 19.47 9.17
N GLY A 214 -16.96 19.95 8.69
CA GLY A 214 -15.66 19.91 9.36
C GLY A 214 -14.66 19.01 8.68
N ILE A 215 -13.62 18.61 9.40
CA ILE A 215 -12.50 17.87 8.86
C ILE A 215 -12.48 16.43 9.39
N GLN A 216 -12.42 15.46 8.48
CA GLN A 216 -12.06 14.09 8.77
C GLN A 216 -10.70 13.80 8.16
N ALA A 217 -9.76 13.27 8.94
CA ALA A 217 -8.41 13.03 8.49
C ALA A 217 -7.81 11.77 9.13
N VAL A 218 -6.91 11.15 8.40
CA VAL A 218 -5.98 10.12 8.87
C VAL A 218 -4.58 10.45 8.41
N GLY A 219 -3.56 9.90 9.09
CA GLY A 219 -2.19 10.14 8.70
C GLY A 219 -1.19 9.51 9.64
N SER A 220 0.09 9.70 9.35
CA SER A 220 1.22 9.27 10.17
C SER A 220 2.19 10.42 10.41
N ILE A 221 2.79 10.44 11.60
CA ILE A 221 3.93 11.27 11.97
C ILE A 221 5.07 10.41 12.53
N ARG A 222 5.06 9.10 12.22
CA ARG A 222 5.94 8.08 12.79
C ARG A 222 7.22 7.85 11.98
N GLY A 223 7.42 8.61 10.90
CA GLY A 223 8.53 8.43 9.97
C GLY A 223 8.30 7.33 8.93
N ASN A 224 7.18 6.62 9.03
CA ASN A 224 6.70 5.62 8.08
C ASN A 224 5.18 5.73 7.92
N SER A 225 4.60 4.96 6.98
CA SER A 225 3.15 4.94 6.73
C SER A 225 2.33 4.41 7.92
N SER A 226 2.92 3.62 8.79
CA SER A 226 2.45 3.10 10.09
C SER A 226 1.38 1.99 10.04
N HIS A 227 1.28 1.24 11.13
CA HIS A 227 0.19 0.28 11.36
C HIS A 227 -1.17 0.98 11.58
N GLU A 228 -1.14 2.24 12.05
CA GLU A 228 -2.35 2.91 12.55
C GLU A 228 -3.28 3.36 11.44
N HIS A 229 -2.73 3.93 10.36
CA HIS A 229 -3.51 4.44 9.23
C HIS A 229 -2.76 4.19 7.93
N ASN A 230 -3.29 3.34 7.07
CA ASN A 230 -2.71 3.13 5.75
C ASN A 230 -2.90 4.38 4.87
N PRO A 231 -1.95 4.72 3.96
CA PRO A 231 -2.07 5.86 3.04
C PRO A 231 -3.09 5.59 1.92
N PHE A 232 -4.28 5.13 2.31
CA PHE A 232 -5.41 4.81 1.44
C PHE A 232 -6.74 5.12 2.13
N ILE A 233 -7.61 5.84 1.44
CA ILE A 233 -8.99 6.12 1.87
C ILE A 233 -9.96 5.91 0.73
N VAL A 234 -11.23 5.71 1.07
CA VAL A 234 -12.31 5.55 0.11
C VAL A 234 -13.45 6.50 0.46
N LEU A 235 -14.01 7.15 -0.55
CA LEU A 235 -15.30 7.84 -0.49
C LEU A 235 -16.29 7.05 -1.35
N ARG A 236 -17.29 6.45 -0.71
CA ARG A 236 -18.36 5.73 -1.39
C ARG A 236 -19.70 6.39 -1.18
N ARG A 237 -20.62 6.26 -2.14
CA ARG A 237 -22.01 6.64 -1.88
C ARG A 237 -22.62 5.74 -0.82
N PRO A 238 -23.60 6.21 -0.02
CA PRO A 238 -24.23 5.39 1.03
C PRO A 238 -24.82 4.07 0.52
N SER A 239 -25.29 4.04 -0.73
CA SER A 239 -25.86 2.84 -1.37
C SER A 239 -24.85 1.92 -2.04
N THR A 240 -23.56 2.28 -2.06
CA THR A 240 -22.50 1.47 -2.68
C THR A 240 -22.28 0.18 -1.90
N THR A 241 -22.22 -0.92 -2.63
CA THR A 241 -21.91 -2.27 -2.14
C THR A 241 -20.58 -2.76 -2.70
N GLU A 242 -20.23 -4.02 -2.42
CA GLU A 242 -19.06 -4.65 -3.05
C GLU A 242 -19.18 -4.74 -4.58
N THR A 243 -20.39 -4.82 -5.13
CA THR A 243 -20.63 -5.12 -6.56
C THR A 243 -21.36 -4.03 -7.33
N SER A 244 -21.76 -2.95 -6.68
CA SER A 244 -22.52 -1.87 -7.32
C SER A 244 -22.37 -0.53 -6.61
N GLY A 245 -22.60 0.56 -7.36
CA GLY A 245 -22.58 1.93 -6.85
C GLY A 245 -21.28 2.67 -7.12
N GLU A 246 -21.31 3.99 -6.94
CA GLU A 246 -20.17 4.87 -7.17
C GLU A 246 -19.25 4.92 -5.97
N VAL A 247 -17.95 4.87 -6.25
CA VAL A 247 -16.88 4.91 -5.26
C VAL A 247 -15.62 5.56 -5.86
N MET A 248 -14.91 6.28 -5.01
CA MET A 248 -13.60 6.85 -5.29
C MET A 248 -12.60 6.34 -4.25
N GLY A 249 -11.51 5.71 -4.70
CA GLY A 249 -10.37 5.36 -3.87
C GLY A 249 -9.23 6.34 -4.08
N PHE A 250 -8.60 6.77 -3.01
CA PHE A 250 -7.45 7.67 -3.01
C PHE A 250 -6.27 6.96 -2.36
N SER A 251 -5.15 6.89 -3.06
CA SER A 251 -3.93 6.25 -2.58
C SER A 251 -2.74 7.17 -2.77
N LEU A 252 -1.87 7.26 -1.77
CA LEU A 252 -0.61 8.00 -1.85
C LEU A 252 0.55 7.02 -2.01
N ILE A 253 1.32 7.14 -3.09
CA ILE A 253 2.50 6.33 -3.34
C ILE A 253 3.69 6.91 -2.58
N TYR A 254 3.68 6.64 -1.26
CA TYR A 254 4.67 7.18 -0.35
C TYR A 254 4.74 6.35 0.94
N SER A 255 5.95 6.17 1.46
CA SER A 255 6.20 5.33 2.64
C SER A 255 6.48 6.11 3.92
N GLY A 256 6.49 7.43 3.86
CA GLY A 256 6.76 8.33 4.99
C GLY A 256 5.51 8.88 5.66
N ASN A 257 5.72 9.98 6.39
CA ASN A 257 4.63 10.71 7.04
C ASN A 257 3.64 11.22 6.01
N HIS A 258 2.39 10.83 6.12
CA HIS A 258 1.34 11.17 5.18
C HIS A 258 0.12 11.76 5.88
N ARG A 259 -0.69 12.50 5.14
CA ARG A 259 -2.01 12.97 5.55
C ARG A 259 -3.00 12.81 4.43
N MET A 260 -4.15 12.24 4.74
CA MET A 260 -5.32 12.14 3.87
C MET A 260 -6.51 12.75 4.61
N GLN A 261 -7.23 13.63 3.95
CA GLN A 261 -8.24 14.46 4.60
C GLN A 261 -9.42 14.72 3.67
N ALA A 262 -10.63 14.76 4.22
CA ALA A 262 -11.82 15.33 3.61
C ALA A 262 -12.36 16.44 4.51
N GLU A 263 -12.53 17.64 3.97
CA GLU A 263 -13.14 18.78 4.61
C GLU A 263 -14.47 19.09 3.94
N VAL A 264 -15.55 19.06 4.70
CA VAL A 264 -16.88 19.46 4.25
C VAL A 264 -17.13 20.89 4.75
N ASP A 265 -17.33 21.82 3.82
CA ASP A 265 -17.58 23.21 4.13
C ASP A 265 -19.07 23.49 4.47
N THR A 266 -19.39 24.72 4.77
CA THR A 266 -20.75 25.15 5.11
C THR A 266 -21.73 25.13 3.93
N HIS A 267 -21.23 24.93 2.71
CA HIS A 267 -22.00 24.79 1.48
C HIS A 267 -22.14 23.34 1.04
N ASN A 268 -21.67 22.39 1.88
CA ASN A 268 -21.60 20.96 1.61
C ASN A 268 -20.69 20.56 0.44
N THR A 269 -19.74 21.41 0.06
CA THR A 269 -18.64 21.04 -0.83
C THR A 269 -17.63 20.22 -0.05
N THR A 270 -17.13 19.13 -0.62
CA THR A 270 -16.12 18.28 -0.01
C THR A 270 -14.79 18.49 -0.67
N ARG A 271 -13.80 18.98 0.09
CA ARG A 271 -12.40 19.05 -0.36
C ARG A 271 -11.63 17.84 0.12
N VAL A 272 -11.10 17.05 -0.81
CA VAL A 272 -10.18 15.94 -0.50
C VAL A 272 -8.76 16.37 -0.77
N THR A 273 -7.87 16.22 0.22
CA THR A 273 -6.44 16.46 0.06
C THR A 273 -5.64 15.25 0.50
N THR A 274 -4.54 14.98 -0.22
CA THR A 274 -3.63 13.87 0.08
C THR A 274 -2.20 14.24 -0.24
N GLY A 275 -1.26 13.91 0.65
CA GLY A 275 0.15 14.24 0.46
C GLY A 275 1.00 13.98 1.71
N ILE A 276 2.20 14.56 1.73
CA ILE A 276 3.07 14.55 2.90
C ILE A 276 2.36 15.26 4.06
N ASN A 277 2.48 14.69 5.26
CA ASN A 277 1.88 15.30 6.45
C ASN A 277 2.58 16.62 6.77
N PRO A 278 1.86 17.76 6.81
CA PRO A 278 2.47 19.06 7.10
C PRO A 278 2.96 19.20 8.54
N GLN A 279 2.56 18.30 9.44
CA GLN A 279 3.08 18.32 10.81
C GLN A 279 4.56 17.94 10.83
N ASN A 280 5.41 18.84 11.32
CA ASN A 280 6.87 18.72 11.31
C ASN A 280 7.49 18.65 9.91
N PHE A 281 6.79 19.12 8.88
CA PHE A 281 7.34 19.30 7.54
C PHE A 281 7.65 20.79 7.31
N ASP A 282 8.86 21.05 6.91
CA ASP A 282 9.36 22.37 6.52
C ASP A 282 10.50 22.15 5.53
N TRP A 283 10.21 22.35 4.25
CA TRP A 283 11.20 22.16 3.19
C TRP A 283 11.69 23.51 2.67
N LYS A 284 12.95 23.81 2.97
CA LYS A 284 13.60 24.99 2.42
C LYS A 284 13.90 24.80 0.94
N LEU A 285 13.42 25.72 0.12
CA LEU A 285 13.62 25.75 -1.32
C LEU A 285 14.49 26.94 -1.68
N ASP A 286 15.79 26.74 -1.86
CA ASP A 286 16.72 27.78 -2.27
C ASP A 286 16.49 28.15 -3.75
N CYS A 287 17.02 29.32 -4.17
CA CYS A 287 16.90 29.77 -5.55
C CYS A 287 17.49 28.77 -6.54
N GLY A 288 16.73 28.40 -7.56
CA GLY A 288 17.09 27.39 -8.56
C GLY A 288 16.83 25.95 -8.16
N GLU A 289 16.43 25.69 -6.91
CA GLU A 289 16.04 24.34 -6.46
C GLU A 289 14.59 24.00 -6.85
N SER A 290 14.26 22.71 -6.83
CA SER A 290 12.90 22.22 -7.01
C SER A 290 12.53 21.18 -5.96
N PHE A 291 11.24 21.09 -5.63
CA PHE A 291 10.65 20.07 -4.77
C PHE A 291 9.55 19.34 -5.51
N GLN A 292 9.60 18.00 -5.53
CA GLN A 292 8.60 17.12 -6.11
C GLN A 292 7.80 16.45 -5.01
N THR A 293 6.46 16.54 -5.05
CA THR A 293 5.59 15.77 -4.15
C THR A 293 5.53 14.30 -4.58
N PRO A 294 5.27 13.36 -3.67
CA PRO A 294 4.90 12.00 -4.03
C PRO A 294 3.68 11.97 -4.97
N GLU A 295 3.49 10.86 -5.66
CA GLU A 295 2.31 10.64 -6.49
C GLU A 295 1.10 10.25 -5.65
N ALA A 296 -0.05 10.85 -5.96
CA ALA A 296 -1.36 10.41 -5.51
C ALA A 296 -2.13 9.78 -6.68
N VAL A 297 -2.78 8.65 -6.45
CA VAL A 297 -3.63 7.98 -7.43
C VAL A 297 -5.07 8.01 -6.96
N VAL A 298 -5.97 8.41 -7.87
CA VAL A 298 -7.42 8.35 -7.66
C VAL A 298 -8.01 7.34 -8.63
N VAL A 299 -8.82 6.43 -8.10
CA VAL A 299 -9.61 5.48 -8.88
C VAL A 299 -11.08 5.77 -8.67
N PHE A 300 -11.81 5.97 -9.76
CA PHE A 300 -13.27 6.03 -9.78
C PHE A 300 -13.84 4.70 -10.30
N SER A 301 -14.87 4.18 -9.65
CA SER A 301 -15.64 3.04 -10.14
C SER A 301 -17.13 3.24 -9.91
N ASN A 302 -17.95 2.76 -10.83
CA ASN A 302 -19.41 2.63 -10.65
C ASN A 302 -19.85 1.17 -10.48
N GLN A 303 -18.88 0.27 -10.31
CA GLN A 303 -19.07 -1.17 -10.12
C GLN A 303 -18.81 -1.59 -8.67
N GLY A 304 -19.02 -0.69 -7.72
CA GLY A 304 -18.82 -0.95 -6.30
C GLY A 304 -17.35 -1.07 -5.89
N LEU A 305 -17.16 -1.52 -4.65
CA LEU A 305 -15.83 -1.62 -4.03
C LEU A 305 -14.93 -2.63 -4.75
N ASN A 306 -15.49 -3.74 -5.26
CA ASN A 306 -14.71 -4.72 -6.02
C ASN A 306 -14.18 -4.13 -7.34
N GLY A 307 -14.98 -3.35 -8.06
CA GLY A 307 -14.54 -2.66 -9.27
C GLY A 307 -13.38 -1.69 -9.01
N MET A 308 -13.48 -0.91 -7.94
CA MET A 308 -12.39 -0.03 -7.48
C MET A 308 -11.13 -0.84 -7.12
N SER A 309 -11.28 -1.88 -6.29
CA SER A 309 -10.15 -2.71 -5.85
C SER A 309 -9.45 -3.40 -7.02
N GLN A 310 -10.19 -4.00 -7.94
CA GLN A 310 -9.62 -4.65 -9.12
C GLN A 310 -8.86 -3.67 -10.01
N THR A 311 -9.31 -2.43 -10.09
CA THR A 311 -8.60 -1.37 -10.82
C THR A 311 -7.26 -1.06 -10.14
N PHE A 312 -7.22 -0.89 -8.80
CA PHE A 312 -5.97 -0.74 -8.06
C PHE A 312 -5.06 -1.98 -8.17
N HIS A 313 -5.63 -3.18 -8.04
CA HIS A 313 -4.86 -4.43 -8.14
C HIS A 313 -4.13 -4.54 -9.48
N LYS A 314 -4.84 -4.31 -10.60
CA LYS A 314 -4.24 -4.34 -11.94
C LYS A 314 -3.21 -3.23 -12.13
N LEU A 315 -3.51 -2.01 -11.66
CA LEU A 315 -2.57 -0.89 -11.72
C LEU A 315 -1.28 -1.24 -10.95
N TYR A 316 -1.40 -1.70 -9.72
CA TYR A 316 -0.22 -1.99 -8.89
C TYR A 316 0.56 -3.19 -9.39
N GLN A 317 -0.12 -4.25 -9.82
CA GLN A 317 0.55 -5.42 -10.40
C GLN A 317 1.32 -5.10 -11.67
N LYS A 318 0.78 -4.25 -12.55
CA LYS A 318 1.30 -4.06 -13.91
C LYS A 318 2.05 -2.75 -14.10
N ARG A 319 1.74 -1.70 -13.31
CA ARG A 319 2.25 -0.33 -13.53
C ARG A 319 2.75 0.37 -12.25
N LEU A 320 3.01 -0.41 -11.19
CA LEU A 320 3.71 0.05 -9.99
C LEU A 320 4.83 -0.92 -9.61
N VAL A 321 4.49 -2.19 -9.35
CA VAL A 321 5.48 -3.27 -9.18
C VAL A 321 6.28 -3.40 -10.46
N ARG A 322 7.61 -3.47 -10.34
CA ARG A 322 8.53 -3.52 -11.47
C ARG A 322 9.51 -4.68 -11.37
N GLY A 323 10.29 -4.90 -12.42
CA GLY A 323 11.39 -5.85 -12.44
C GLY A 323 10.97 -7.30 -12.62
N TYR A 324 11.91 -8.21 -12.33
CA TYR A 324 11.80 -9.64 -12.62
C TYR A 324 10.57 -10.32 -12.00
N TRP A 325 10.16 -9.89 -10.80
CA TRP A 325 9.09 -10.51 -10.04
C TRP A 325 7.69 -9.93 -10.31
N ARG A 326 7.54 -8.93 -11.14
CA ARG A 326 6.24 -8.31 -11.46
C ARG A 326 5.20 -9.34 -11.93
N ASP A 327 5.56 -10.16 -12.90
CA ASP A 327 4.66 -11.09 -13.57
C ASP A 327 4.90 -12.57 -13.19
N ARG A 328 5.57 -12.82 -12.06
CA ARG A 328 5.94 -14.17 -11.64
C ARG A 328 5.30 -14.53 -10.31
N PRO A 329 4.69 -15.73 -10.21
CA PRO A 329 4.17 -16.21 -8.94
C PRO A 329 5.31 -16.44 -7.94
N ARG A 330 4.98 -16.23 -6.66
CA ARG A 330 5.95 -16.33 -5.57
C ARG A 330 6.25 -17.79 -5.22
N PRO A 331 7.48 -18.11 -4.82
CA PRO A 331 7.83 -19.44 -4.36
C PRO A 331 7.17 -19.74 -3.01
N VAL A 332 6.83 -21.02 -2.78
CA VAL A 332 6.43 -21.50 -1.45
C VAL A 332 7.65 -21.50 -0.54
N LEU A 333 7.59 -20.77 0.57
CA LEU A 333 8.72 -20.62 1.49
C LEU A 333 8.49 -21.29 2.85
N ASN A 334 9.60 -21.52 3.58
CA ASN A 334 9.61 -21.75 5.02
C ASN A 334 10.58 -20.76 5.67
N ASN A 335 10.08 -19.98 6.63
CA ASN A 335 10.84 -19.05 7.45
C ASN A 335 11.10 -19.68 8.83
N ASN A 336 12.32 -19.53 9.37
CA ASN A 336 12.67 -20.16 10.64
C ASN A 336 12.27 -19.34 11.88
N TRP A 337 11.74 -18.11 11.77
CA TRP A 337 11.55 -17.24 12.90
C TRP A 337 10.72 -17.90 14.02
N GLU A 338 9.47 -18.24 13.78
CA GLU A 338 8.63 -18.89 14.81
C GLU A 338 9.06 -20.34 15.13
N ALA A 339 9.93 -20.95 14.31
CA ALA A 339 10.48 -22.27 14.56
C ALA A 339 11.61 -22.26 15.59
N THR A 340 12.44 -21.21 15.64
CA THR A 340 13.67 -21.20 16.42
C THR A 340 13.92 -19.89 17.18
N TYR A 341 13.35 -18.77 16.75
CA TYR A 341 13.76 -17.42 17.18
C TYR A 341 15.30 -17.29 17.10
N PHE A 342 15.95 -16.82 18.18
CA PHE A 342 17.41 -16.69 18.26
C PHE A 342 18.15 -18.00 18.61
N ASP A 343 17.43 -19.09 18.90
CA ASP A 343 18.05 -20.37 19.32
C ASP A 343 18.23 -21.32 18.14
N PHE A 344 19.30 -21.11 17.36
CA PHE A 344 19.62 -21.97 16.24
C PHE A 344 21.13 -22.13 16.03
N THR A 345 21.47 -23.25 15.39
CA THR A 345 22.77 -23.55 14.81
C THR A 345 22.62 -23.84 13.33
N GLU A 346 23.71 -23.82 12.56
CA GLU A 346 23.68 -24.15 11.14
C GLU A 346 23.07 -25.54 10.89
N ASP A 347 23.44 -26.56 11.68
CA ASP A 347 22.91 -27.91 11.52
C ASP A 347 21.42 -27.98 11.76
N ARG A 348 20.89 -27.32 12.78
CA ARG A 348 19.46 -27.24 13.04
C ARG A 348 18.68 -26.57 11.90
N LEU A 349 19.24 -25.49 11.33
CA LEU A 349 18.63 -24.84 10.15
C LEU A 349 18.60 -25.79 8.94
N VAL A 350 19.68 -26.54 8.73
CA VAL A 350 19.76 -27.53 7.66
C VAL A 350 18.77 -28.68 7.84
N GLU A 351 18.55 -29.15 9.09
CA GLU A 351 17.54 -30.16 9.42
C GLU A 351 16.11 -29.67 9.09
N ILE A 352 15.78 -28.43 9.50
CA ILE A 352 14.48 -27.82 9.18
C ILE A 352 14.32 -27.65 7.66
N ALA A 353 15.34 -27.19 6.98
CA ALA A 353 15.35 -27.02 5.54
C ALA A 353 15.19 -28.34 4.78
N ALA A 354 15.86 -29.41 5.24
CA ALA A 354 15.74 -30.73 4.65
C ALA A 354 14.30 -31.29 4.75
N LYS A 355 13.65 -31.10 5.90
CA LYS A 355 12.24 -31.48 6.08
C LYS A 355 11.31 -30.64 5.23
N ALA A 356 11.55 -29.33 5.16
CA ALA A 356 10.80 -28.43 4.29
C ALA A 356 10.93 -28.84 2.79
N LYS A 357 12.13 -29.21 2.35
CA LYS A 357 12.37 -29.73 1.01
C LYS A 357 11.60 -31.03 0.75
N GLU A 358 11.61 -31.96 1.69
CA GLU A 358 10.85 -33.21 1.60
C GLU A 358 9.35 -32.95 1.38
N CYS A 359 8.82 -31.92 2.03
CA CYS A 359 7.42 -31.50 1.86
C CYS A 359 7.16 -30.75 0.54
N GLY A 360 8.19 -30.30 -0.16
CA GLY A 360 8.08 -29.61 -1.45
C GLY A 360 8.23 -28.08 -1.40
N VAL A 361 8.69 -27.53 -0.28
CA VAL A 361 9.06 -26.10 -0.16
C VAL A 361 10.13 -25.73 -1.16
N GLU A 362 10.08 -24.52 -1.70
CA GLU A 362 10.95 -24.01 -2.78
C GLU A 362 12.02 -23.03 -2.29
N LEU A 363 11.77 -22.36 -1.15
CA LEU A 363 12.63 -21.32 -0.59
C LEU A 363 12.73 -21.48 0.94
N PHE A 364 13.95 -21.49 1.47
CA PHE A 364 14.20 -21.43 2.90
C PHE A 364 14.74 -20.05 3.28
N VAL A 365 14.13 -19.39 4.26
CA VAL A 365 14.47 -18.03 4.72
C VAL A 365 15.06 -18.07 6.11
N LEU A 366 16.30 -17.61 6.24
CA LEU A 366 16.93 -17.34 7.53
C LEU A 366 16.57 -15.94 8.02
N ASP A 367 15.80 -15.88 9.09
CA ASP A 367 15.34 -14.67 9.74
C ASP A 367 16.40 -14.08 10.70
N ASP A 368 16.03 -13.19 11.64
CA ASP A 368 16.92 -12.47 12.56
C ASP A 368 17.84 -13.41 13.38
N GLY A 369 19.06 -12.93 13.70
CA GLY A 369 19.98 -13.62 14.60
C GLY A 369 21.23 -14.23 13.96
N TRP A 370 21.45 -14.05 12.66
CA TRP A 370 22.57 -14.67 11.91
C TRP A 370 23.89 -13.87 11.99
N PHE A 371 23.88 -12.62 12.44
CA PHE A 371 24.97 -11.65 12.33
C PHE A 371 25.52 -11.19 13.67
N GLY A 372 26.76 -10.69 13.67
CA GLY A 372 27.42 -10.05 14.83
C GLY A 372 27.31 -10.89 16.10
N LYS A 373 26.94 -10.23 17.22
CA LYS A 373 26.62 -10.86 18.49
C LYS A 373 25.12 -10.99 18.74
N ARG A 374 24.31 -10.96 17.66
CA ARG A 374 22.85 -10.94 17.70
C ARG A 374 22.28 -12.24 18.27
N SER A 375 22.05 -12.27 19.58
CA SER A 375 21.42 -13.38 20.30
C SER A 375 20.13 -12.98 21.03
N ASN A 376 19.75 -11.71 20.91
CA ASN A 376 18.59 -11.09 21.51
C ASN A 376 18.38 -9.70 20.89
N ASP A 377 17.34 -8.99 21.29
CA ASP A 377 16.98 -7.66 20.75
C ASP A 377 17.94 -6.52 21.18
N TYR A 378 18.90 -6.77 22.08
CA TYR A 378 19.73 -5.73 22.69
C TYR A 378 21.09 -5.53 22.00
N THR A 379 21.51 -6.47 21.17
CA THR A 379 22.90 -6.53 20.68
C THR A 379 23.00 -6.77 19.20
N GLY A 380 24.08 -6.28 18.59
CA GLY A 380 24.57 -6.67 17.26
C GLY A 380 23.85 -6.05 16.07
N LEU A 381 22.70 -5.39 16.24
CA LEU A 381 21.99 -4.79 15.11
C LEU A 381 22.82 -3.65 14.49
N GLY A 382 23.05 -3.73 13.18
CA GLY A 382 23.97 -2.87 12.42
C GLY A 382 25.28 -3.57 12.03
N ASP A 383 25.66 -4.67 12.68
CA ASP A 383 26.87 -5.42 12.40
C ASP A 383 26.62 -6.54 11.39
N TRP A 384 26.44 -6.19 10.13
CA TRP A 384 26.06 -7.13 9.05
C TRP A 384 27.25 -8.04 8.65
N VAL A 385 27.71 -8.86 9.62
CA VAL A 385 28.77 -9.87 9.44
C VAL A 385 28.32 -11.18 10.07
N ALA A 386 28.40 -12.28 9.34
CA ALA A 386 27.94 -13.59 9.82
C ALA A 386 28.55 -13.99 11.17
N ASN A 387 27.73 -14.43 12.11
CA ASN A 387 28.16 -14.99 13.37
C ASN A 387 28.77 -16.39 13.14
N LYS A 388 30.10 -16.49 13.30
CA LYS A 388 30.84 -17.73 13.02
C LYS A 388 30.63 -18.84 14.07
N GLU A 389 30.12 -18.52 15.26
CA GLU A 389 29.77 -19.53 16.25
C GLU A 389 28.50 -20.29 15.86
N ARG A 390 27.54 -19.58 15.25
CA ARG A 390 26.28 -20.16 14.78
C ARG A 390 26.37 -20.71 13.38
N LEU A 391 27.08 -19.99 12.50
CA LEU A 391 27.26 -20.29 11.08
C LEU A 391 28.77 -20.44 10.80
N PRO A 392 29.40 -21.58 11.10
CA PRO A 392 30.82 -21.76 10.96
C PRO A 392 31.36 -21.49 9.54
N PHE A 393 30.56 -21.82 8.52
CA PHE A 393 30.89 -21.59 7.13
C PHE A 393 30.33 -20.28 6.56
N GLY A 394 29.69 -19.45 7.43
CA GLY A 394 29.07 -18.16 7.07
C GLY A 394 27.83 -18.31 6.20
N ILE A 395 27.30 -17.16 5.75
CA ILE A 395 26.11 -17.13 4.91
C ILE A 395 26.32 -17.92 3.62
N LYS A 396 27.48 -17.76 2.98
CA LYS A 396 27.79 -18.49 1.75
C LYS A 396 27.72 -20.02 1.94
N GLY A 397 28.31 -20.54 3.01
CA GLY A 397 28.30 -21.98 3.28
C GLY A 397 26.91 -22.53 3.52
N LEU A 398 26.08 -21.82 4.30
CA LEU A 398 24.67 -22.19 4.50
C LEU A 398 23.87 -22.12 3.20
N ALA A 399 24.03 -21.03 2.43
CA ALA A 399 23.34 -20.85 1.15
C ALA A 399 23.69 -21.99 0.16
N ASP A 400 24.98 -22.36 0.06
CA ASP A 400 25.43 -23.46 -0.80
C ASP A 400 24.78 -24.79 -0.36
N ARG A 401 24.72 -25.11 0.95
CA ARG A 401 24.07 -26.33 1.49
C ARG A 401 22.57 -26.38 1.16
N ILE A 402 21.87 -25.24 1.26
CA ILE A 402 20.43 -25.14 0.93
C ILE A 402 20.21 -25.32 -0.57
N GLU A 403 21.06 -24.72 -1.40
CA GLU A 403 20.97 -24.86 -2.85
C GLU A 403 21.30 -26.27 -3.35
N GLU A 404 22.26 -26.97 -2.73
CA GLU A 404 22.56 -28.37 -2.99
C GLU A 404 21.35 -29.29 -2.73
N MET A 405 20.44 -28.92 -1.82
CA MET A 405 19.16 -29.60 -1.63
C MET A 405 18.14 -29.26 -2.72
N GLY A 406 18.45 -28.32 -3.62
CA GLY A 406 17.55 -27.84 -4.68
C GLY A 406 16.47 -26.88 -4.19
N MET A 407 16.75 -26.10 -3.16
CA MET A 407 15.93 -24.98 -2.68
C MET A 407 16.66 -23.66 -2.90
N LYS A 408 15.90 -22.57 -2.99
CA LYS A 408 16.43 -21.21 -2.93
C LYS A 408 16.69 -20.83 -1.48
N PHE A 409 17.59 -19.84 -1.29
CA PHE A 409 17.92 -19.31 0.03
C PHE A 409 17.56 -17.84 0.14
N GLY A 410 16.96 -17.45 1.26
CA GLY A 410 16.58 -16.09 1.62
C GLY A 410 17.23 -15.64 2.92
N LEU A 411 17.36 -14.32 3.09
CA LEU A 411 18.01 -13.71 4.24
C LEU A 411 17.26 -12.48 4.74
N TRP A 412 17.18 -12.32 6.05
CA TRP A 412 16.59 -11.16 6.72
C TRP A 412 17.62 -10.05 6.95
N PHE A 413 17.19 -8.81 6.81
CA PHE A 413 17.93 -7.61 7.18
C PHE A 413 17.02 -6.58 7.85
N GLU A 414 17.57 -5.78 8.77
CA GLU A 414 16.95 -4.56 9.33
C GLU A 414 17.96 -3.40 9.19
N PRO A 415 18.20 -2.92 7.96
CA PRO A 415 19.38 -2.08 7.66
C PRO A 415 19.26 -0.64 8.16
N GLU A 416 18.09 -0.21 8.54
CA GLU A 416 17.81 1.16 9.00
C GLU A 416 18.00 1.36 10.51
N MET A 417 18.30 0.29 11.24
CA MET A 417 18.33 0.28 12.70
C MET A 417 19.70 -0.15 13.23
N VAL A 418 19.99 0.29 14.46
CA VAL A 418 21.25 -0.02 15.14
C VAL A 418 21.04 -0.20 16.65
N ASN A 419 21.73 -1.15 17.27
CA ASN A 419 21.85 -1.23 18.74
C ASN A 419 23.05 -0.41 19.21
N LYS A 420 22.99 0.13 20.43
CA LYS A 420 24.18 0.74 21.06
C LYS A 420 25.30 -0.26 21.31
N ASP A 421 24.95 -1.53 21.56
CA ASP A 421 25.91 -2.62 21.62
C ASP A 421 26.12 -3.24 20.23
N SER A 422 26.67 -2.45 19.33
CA SER A 422 27.16 -2.86 18.00
C SER A 422 28.47 -2.17 17.70
N ASP A 423 29.26 -2.74 16.80
CA ASP A 423 30.52 -2.14 16.35
C ASP A 423 30.24 -0.91 15.47
N LEU A 424 29.16 -0.94 14.67
CA LEU A 424 28.72 0.21 13.88
C LEU A 424 28.44 1.43 14.78
N TYR A 425 27.66 1.25 15.85
CA TYR A 425 27.36 2.37 16.76
C TYR A 425 28.60 2.87 17.48
N ARG A 426 29.50 1.98 17.93
CA ARG A 426 30.77 2.38 18.57
C ARG A 426 31.66 3.19 17.63
N ALA A 427 31.66 2.86 16.34
CA ALA A 427 32.41 3.59 15.30
C ALA A 427 31.78 4.93 14.95
N HIS A 428 30.45 4.99 14.91
CA HIS A 428 29.68 6.14 14.43
C HIS A 428 28.46 6.45 15.32
N PRO A 429 28.68 6.91 16.58
CA PRO A 429 27.58 7.20 17.50
C PRO A 429 26.72 8.40 17.07
N ASP A 430 27.23 9.24 16.16
CA ASP A 430 26.53 10.38 15.55
C ASP A 430 25.65 10.02 14.34
N TRP A 431 25.62 8.74 13.94
CA TRP A 431 24.81 8.28 12.79
C TRP A 431 23.36 7.95 13.16
N ILE A 432 22.96 8.07 14.39
CA ILE A 432 21.56 7.93 14.78
C ILE A 432 20.79 9.26 14.67
N LEU A 433 19.52 9.20 14.36
CA LEU A 433 18.63 10.34 14.52
C LEU A 433 18.46 10.66 16.01
N HIS A 434 18.91 11.81 16.46
CA HIS A 434 18.76 12.26 17.84
C HIS A 434 18.99 13.76 17.99
N ALA A 435 18.28 14.41 18.91
CA ALA A 435 18.51 15.80 19.25
C ALA A 435 19.65 15.93 20.28
N PRO A 436 20.68 16.78 20.05
CA PRO A 436 21.77 16.99 20.98
C PRO A 436 21.28 17.39 22.38
N GLN A 437 21.97 16.91 23.43
CA GLN A 437 21.69 17.19 24.85
C GLN A 437 20.33 16.65 25.34
N ARG A 438 19.63 15.84 24.57
CA ARG A 438 18.41 15.15 24.95
C ARG A 438 18.64 13.64 25.03
N ALA A 439 17.91 12.96 25.88
CA ALA A 439 17.90 11.49 25.90
C ALA A 439 17.27 10.99 24.59
N SER A 440 17.87 9.98 23.98
CA SER A 440 17.30 9.30 22.83
C SER A 440 16.33 8.22 23.29
N CYS A 441 15.13 8.19 22.72
CA CYS A 441 14.21 7.07 22.89
C CYS A 441 14.71 5.84 22.14
N HIS A 442 14.40 4.67 22.62
CA HIS A 442 14.57 3.42 21.89
C HIS A 442 13.25 2.66 21.78
N GLY A 443 13.02 1.99 20.67
CA GLY A 443 11.98 0.98 20.50
C GLY A 443 12.65 -0.37 20.29
N ARG A 444 12.22 -1.44 20.96
CA ARG A 444 12.91 -2.76 20.93
C ARG A 444 14.44 -2.67 21.16
N ASN A 445 14.88 -1.74 22.00
CA ASN A 445 16.31 -1.48 22.28
C ASN A 445 17.16 -1.07 21.07
N GLN A 446 16.53 -0.59 19.99
CA GLN A 446 17.19 -0.13 18.79
C GLN A 446 16.95 1.35 18.52
N TYR A 447 17.85 1.94 17.75
CA TYR A 447 17.90 3.35 17.35
C TYR A 447 17.84 3.43 15.82
N VAL A 448 17.34 4.54 15.29
CA VAL A 448 17.21 4.76 13.84
C VAL A 448 18.47 5.39 13.30
N LEU A 449 19.07 4.80 12.28
CA LEU A 449 20.17 5.40 11.52
C LEU A 449 19.67 6.60 10.72
N ASP A 450 20.51 7.61 10.59
CA ASP A 450 20.19 8.84 9.86
C ASP A 450 20.35 8.65 8.35
N PHE A 451 19.33 8.09 7.72
CA PHE A 451 19.31 7.90 6.26
C PHE A 451 19.09 9.19 5.45
N SER A 452 18.98 10.35 6.12
CA SER A 452 19.11 11.64 5.43
C SER A 452 20.56 11.93 4.99
N ARG A 453 21.52 11.13 5.50
CA ARG A 453 22.95 11.24 5.25
C ARG A 453 23.39 10.20 4.23
N LYS A 454 23.94 10.67 3.12
CA LYS A 454 24.40 9.78 2.03
C LYS A 454 25.46 8.77 2.50
N GLU A 455 26.41 9.19 3.34
CA GLU A 455 27.48 8.32 3.83
C GLU A 455 26.96 7.16 4.69
N VAL A 456 25.82 7.33 5.39
CA VAL A 456 25.17 6.26 6.15
C VAL A 456 24.56 5.25 5.19
N VAL A 457 23.82 5.73 4.20
CA VAL A 457 23.21 4.89 3.15
C VAL A 457 24.29 4.14 2.37
N ASP A 458 25.38 4.79 1.99
CA ASP A 458 26.50 4.18 1.26
C ASP A 458 27.15 3.06 2.07
N CYS A 459 27.40 3.26 3.36
CA CYS A 459 27.97 2.25 4.23
C CYS A 459 27.08 1.01 4.35
N ILE A 460 25.79 1.19 4.56
CA ILE A 460 24.84 0.07 4.63
C ILE A 460 24.75 -0.64 3.29
N TYR A 461 24.71 0.11 2.17
CA TYR A 461 24.75 -0.47 0.84
C TYR A 461 25.95 -1.37 0.63
N ASP A 462 27.18 -0.90 0.98
CA ASP A 462 28.39 -1.65 0.79
C ASP A 462 28.41 -2.95 1.61
N MET A 463 27.90 -2.91 2.86
CA MET A 463 27.76 -4.10 3.71
C MET A 463 26.80 -5.13 3.09
N MET A 464 25.62 -4.71 2.67
CA MET A 464 24.63 -5.59 2.05
C MET A 464 25.12 -6.11 0.69
N TYR A 465 25.65 -5.23 -0.16
CA TYR A 465 26.17 -5.60 -1.48
C TYR A 465 27.24 -6.70 -1.38
N LYS A 466 28.15 -6.59 -0.41
CA LYS A 466 29.18 -7.60 -0.17
C LYS A 466 28.58 -8.97 0.10
N ILE A 467 27.61 -9.07 1.01
CA ILE A 467 26.96 -10.34 1.35
C ILE A 467 26.22 -10.92 0.16
N LEU A 468 25.47 -10.08 -0.55
CA LEU A 468 24.66 -10.49 -1.69
C LEU A 468 25.51 -10.93 -2.89
N SER A 469 26.68 -10.31 -3.10
CA SER A 469 27.61 -10.67 -4.18
C SER A 469 28.42 -11.94 -3.89
N GLU A 470 28.67 -12.24 -2.61
CA GLU A 470 29.46 -13.41 -2.19
C GLU A 470 28.62 -14.68 -1.97
N SER A 471 27.28 -14.55 -1.90
CA SER A 471 26.37 -15.64 -1.50
C SER A 471 25.18 -15.78 -2.48
N LYS A 472 24.69 -17.01 -2.66
CA LYS A 472 23.55 -17.29 -3.54
C LYS A 472 22.23 -17.00 -2.84
N ILE A 473 21.88 -15.72 -2.73
CA ILE A 473 20.67 -15.24 -2.10
C ILE A 473 19.63 -14.93 -3.19
N SER A 474 18.41 -15.46 -3.02
CA SER A 474 17.31 -15.31 -3.97
C SER A 474 16.15 -14.49 -3.39
N TYR A 475 16.18 -14.18 -2.08
CA TYR A 475 15.13 -13.51 -1.37
C TYR A 475 15.71 -12.68 -0.21
N ILE A 476 15.16 -11.49 -0.01
CA ILE A 476 15.45 -10.65 1.14
C ILE A 476 14.15 -10.27 1.83
N LYS A 477 14.06 -10.52 3.17
CA LYS A 477 13.08 -9.91 4.05
C LYS A 477 13.73 -8.68 4.67
N TRP A 478 13.25 -7.49 4.29
CA TRP A 478 13.73 -6.21 4.78
C TRP A 478 12.79 -5.68 5.85
N ASP A 479 13.27 -5.61 7.07
CA ASP A 479 12.47 -5.22 8.23
C ASP A 479 12.80 -3.80 8.74
N MET A 480 11.88 -3.24 9.53
CA MET A 480 12.01 -1.96 10.24
C MET A 480 11.16 -2.02 11.51
N ASN A 481 11.75 -2.32 12.66
CA ASN A 481 11.00 -2.69 13.86
C ASN A 481 10.77 -1.55 14.86
N ARG A 482 10.81 -0.30 14.41
CA ARG A 482 10.43 0.85 15.24
C ARG A 482 10.07 2.09 14.42
N SER A 483 9.23 2.95 15.00
CA SER A 483 8.96 4.29 14.48
C SER A 483 10.10 5.27 14.82
N ILE A 484 10.21 6.35 14.05
CA ILE A 484 11.10 7.49 14.34
C ILE A 484 10.43 8.34 15.41
N THR A 485 11.17 8.64 16.47
CA THR A 485 10.72 9.47 17.61
C THR A 485 11.34 10.87 17.58
N GLU A 486 12.62 11.02 17.90
CA GLU A 486 13.34 12.29 17.82
C GLU A 486 13.93 12.49 16.43
N CYS A 487 13.14 13.06 15.51
CA CYS A 487 13.57 13.27 14.15
C CYS A 487 14.44 14.53 14.05
N TYR A 488 15.73 14.37 14.27
CA TYR A 488 16.73 15.42 14.16
C TYR A 488 18.04 14.84 13.61
N SER A 489 18.58 15.44 12.56
CA SER A 489 19.88 15.10 11.98
C SER A 489 20.95 16.09 12.43
N VAL A 490 22.01 15.60 13.07
CA VAL A 490 23.14 16.43 13.44
C VAL A 490 23.95 16.93 12.24
N ALA A 491 23.74 16.37 11.06
CA ALA A 491 24.41 16.76 9.82
C ALA A 491 23.69 17.89 9.07
N LEU A 492 22.43 18.18 9.38
CA LEU A 492 21.66 19.22 8.72
C LEU A 492 21.67 20.53 9.53
N PRO A 493 21.69 21.70 8.86
CA PRO A 493 21.56 22.98 9.52
C PRO A 493 20.13 23.17 10.11
N ALA A 494 20.00 24.16 10.99
CA ALA A 494 18.76 24.37 11.75
C ALA A 494 17.54 24.66 10.86
N ASP A 495 17.74 25.35 9.75
CA ASP A 495 16.71 25.73 8.79
C ASP A 495 16.31 24.61 7.80
N ARG A 496 16.91 23.42 7.93
CA ARG A 496 16.56 22.21 7.15
C ARG A 496 16.14 21.02 8.01
N GLN A 497 15.94 21.23 9.30
CA GLN A 497 15.53 20.13 10.20
C GLN A 497 14.12 19.61 9.91
N GLY A 498 13.23 20.43 9.36
CA GLY A 498 11.90 19.99 8.91
C GLY A 498 11.90 19.07 7.67
N GLU A 499 13.07 18.91 7.02
CA GLU A 499 13.25 18.03 5.86
C GLU A 499 13.61 16.58 6.24
N VAL A 500 14.05 16.34 7.49
CA VAL A 500 14.68 15.07 7.89
C VAL A 500 13.79 13.87 7.63
N PHE A 501 12.49 13.90 7.96
CA PHE A 501 11.57 12.80 7.72
C PHE A 501 11.49 12.43 6.23
N HIS A 502 11.37 13.43 5.36
CA HIS A 502 11.27 13.17 3.93
C HIS A 502 12.63 12.71 3.35
N ARG A 503 13.74 13.37 3.76
CA ARG A 503 15.08 12.96 3.34
C ARG A 503 15.43 11.55 3.78
N TYR A 504 14.98 11.13 4.96
CA TYR A 504 15.13 9.75 5.44
C TYR A 504 14.47 8.75 4.47
N ILE A 505 13.24 9.01 4.07
CA ILE A 505 12.52 8.14 3.12
C ILE A 505 13.20 8.14 1.73
N LEU A 506 13.72 9.28 1.27
CA LEU A 506 14.50 9.32 0.04
C LEU A 506 15.77 8.47 0.14
N GLY A 507 16.43 8.45 1.31
CA GLY A 507 17.57 7.56 1.56
C GLY A 507 17.19 6.08 1.57
N VAL A 508 16.02 5.72 2.10
CA VAL A 508 15.48 4.34 2.03
C VAL A 508 15.23 3.95 0.57
N TYR A 509 14.63 4.84 -0.22
CA TYR A 509 14.37 4.60 -1.64
C TYR A 509 15.68 4.47 -2.46
N ASP A 510 16.69 5.29 -2.16
CA ASP A 510 18.01 5.19 -2.81
C ASP A 510 18.66 3.83 -2.54
N LEU A 511 18.62 3.36 -1.30
CA LEU A 511 19.18 2.05 -0.95
C LEU A 511 18.45 0.90 -1.66
N TYR A 512 17.09 0.92 -1.68
CA TYR A 512 16.31 -0.05 -2.43
C TYR A 512 16.60 -0.01 -3.93
N GLU A 513 16.63 1.19 -4.53
CA GLU A 513 16.88 1.37 -5.96
C GLU A 513 18.23 0.76 -6.37
N ARG A 514 19.27 1.06 -5.60
CA ARG A 514 20.63 0.56 -5.84
C ARG A 514 20.70 -0.97 -5.70
N LEU A 515 20.09 -1.55 -4.66
CA LEU A 515 20.11 -2.99 -4.42
C LEU A 515 19.27 -3.75 -5.45
N THR A 516 18.07 -3.27 -5.79
CA THR A 516 17.21 -3.92 -6.79
C THR A 516 17.77 -3.81 -8.20
N THR A 517 18.51 -2.75 -8.49
CA THR A 517 19.26 -2.59 -9.76
C THR A 517 20.47 -3.53 -9.83
N ALA A 518 21.23 -3.65 -8.74
CA ALA A 518 22.40 -4.54 -8.69
C ALA A 518 22.03 -6.03 -8.69
N PHE A 519 20.89 -6.37 -8.08
CA PHE A 519 20.42 -7.75 -7.93
C PHE A 519 18.95 -7.93 -8.39
N PRO A 520 18.65 -7.77 -9.68
CA PRO A 520 17.27 -7.68 -10.19
C PRO A 520 16.46 -8.99 -10.04
N GLN A 521 17.10 -10.13 -9.77
CA GLN A 521 16.44 -11.43 -9.61
C GLN A 521 16.12 -11.76 -8.14
N ILE A 522 16.64 -11.00 -7.19
CA ILE A 522 16.29 -11.18 -5.77
C ILE A 522 14.86 -10.71 -5.53
N LEU A 523 14.06 -11.54 -4.89
CA LEU A 523 12.74 -11.18 -4.43
C LEU A 523 12.86 -10.42 -3.09
N PHE A 524 12.52 -9.15 -3.09
CA PHE A 524 12.45 -8.35 -1.88
C PHE A 524 11.05 -8.42 -1.28
N GLU A 525 10.97 -8.66 0.03
CA GLU A 525 9.78 -8.51 0.85
C GLU A 525 10.00 -7.38 1.84
N SER A 526 9.12 -6.37 1.85
CA SER A 526 9.13 -5.33 2.86
C SER A 526 8.42 -5.79 4.13
N CYS A 527 9.03 -5.52 5.28
CA CYS A 527 8.46 -5.73 6.59
C CYS A 527 8.70 -4.48 7.46
N ALA A 528 7.83 -4.22 8.41
CA ALA A 528 8.06 -3.20 9.42
C ALA A 528 7.27 -3.57 10.69
N SER A 529 7.78 -4.53 11.48
CA SER A 529 6.98 -5.22 12.50
C SER A 529 5.63 -5.64 11.90
N GLY A 530 5.66 -6.46 10.87
CA GLY A 530 4.46 -6.70 10.04
C GLY A 530 4.14 -5.54 9.12
N GLY A 531 2.91 -5.05 9.17
CA GLY A 531 2.34 -4.08 8.24
C GLY A 531 2.62 -2.60 8.51
N GLY A 532 3.61 -2.25 9.33
CA GLY A 532 3.91 -0.86 9.69
C GLY A 532 4.41 0.03 8.55
N ARG A 533 4.78 -0.57 7.43
CA ARG A 533 5.17 0.14 6.20
C ARG A 533 4.72 -0.64 4.95
N PHE A 534 3.52 -1.21 5.05
CA PHE A 534 2.87 -1.87 3.91
C PHE A 534 2.08 -0.82 3.12
N ASP A 535 2.69 -0.30 2.08
CA ASP A 535 2.20 0.83 1.30
C ASP A 535 2.65 0.74 -0.17
N PRO A 536 2.07 1.52 -1.10
CA PRO A 536 2.42 1.43 -2.51
C PRO A 536 3.81 1.97 -2.83
N GLY A 537 4.40 2.82 -1.97
CA GLY A 537 5.79 3.26 -2.14
C GLY A 537 6.77 2.10 -1.99
N MET A 538 6.55 1.22 -1.01
CA MET A 538 7.35 0.00 -0.85
C MET A 538 7.11 -1.00 -1.98
N LEU A 539 5.86 -1.16 -2.46
CA LEU A 539 5.56 -2.09 -3.54
C LEU A 539 6.29 -1.77 -4.86
N TYR A 540 6.69 -0.55 -5.08
CA TYR A 540 7.49 -0.15 -6.24
C TYR A 540 8.84 -0.87 -6.28
N TYR A 541 9.44 -1.14 -5.11
CA TYR A 541 10.75 -1.78 -4.94
C TYR A 541 10.63 -3.25 -4.53
N ALA A 542 9.75 -3.54 -3.58
CA ALA A 542 9.52 -4.85 -3.01
C ALA A 542 8.13 -5.36 -3.45
N PRO A 543 8.06 -6.31 -4.40
CA PRO A 543 6.81 -6.72 -5.02
C PRO A 543 5.85 -7.46 -4.08
N GLN A 544 6.27 -7.71 -2.84
CA GLN A 544 5.45 -8.22 -1.74
C GLN A 544 5.89 -7.62 -0.41
N GLY A 545 5.03 -7.71 0.60
CA GLY A 545 5.32 -7.29 1.96
C GLY A 545 4.70 -8.21 2.99
N TRP A 546 5.30 -8.28 4.17
CA TRP A 546 4.73 -8.95 5.34
C TRP A 546 3.61 -8.07 5.89
N ILE A 547 2.37 -8.52 5.74
CA ILE A 547 1.20 -7.67 6.01
C ILE A 547 0.87 -7.52 7.50
N SER A 548 1.29 -8.47 8.33
CA SER A 548 1.10 -8.46 9.78
C SER A 548 1.97 -9.51 10.45
N ASP A 549 2.50 -9.20 11.65
CA ASP A 549 3.15 -10.18 12.52
C ASP A 549 2.13 -11.13 13.19
N ASP A 550 0.84 -10.82 13.11
CA ASP A 550 -0.18 -11.76 13.54
C ASP A 550 -0.33 -12.87 12.50
N THR A 551 0.05 -14.08 12.90
CA THR A 551 -0.02 -15.29 12.09
C THR A 551 -1.26 -16.13 12.39
N ASP A 552 -2.12 -15.68 13.32
CA ASP A 552 -3.38 -16.36 13.63
C ASP A 552 -4.35 -16.32 12.45
N ALA A 553 -4.84 -17.47 12.02
CA ALA A 553 -5.69 -17.57 10.83
C ALA A 553 -7.00 -16.76 10.95
N ALA A 554 -7.62 -16.69 12.12
CA ALA A 554 -8.87 -15.96 12.29
C ALA A 554 -8.67 -14.42 12.22
N GLU A 555 -7.57 -13.91 12.78
CA GLU A 555 -7.22 -12.49 12.63
C GLU A 555 -6.78 -12.16 11.19
N ARG A 556 -6.04 -13.06 10.56
CA ARG A 556 -5.60 -12.89 9.15
C ARG A 556 -6.77 -12.76 8.18
N VAL A 557 -7.90 -13.39 8.43
CA VAL A 557 -9.12 -13.20 7.61
C VAL A 557 -9.50 -11.71 7.56
N ARG A 558 -9.48 -10.99 8.69
CA ARG A 558 -9.80 -9.56 8.75
C ARG A 558 -8.71 -8.69 8.12
N ILE A 559 -7.45 -9.00 8.43
CA ILE A 559 -6.28 -8.26 7.93
C ILE A 559 -6.17 -8.39 6.40
N GLN A 560 -6.32 -9.60 5.85
CA GLN A 560 -6.25 -9.85 4.41
C GLN A 560 -7.45 -9.22 3.68
N TYR A 561 -8.66 -9.29 4.26
CA TYR A 561 -9.84 -8.65 3.68
C TYR A 561 -9.65 -7.12 3.57
N GLY A 562 -9.25 -6.45 4.66
CA GLY A 562 -9.00 -5.01 4.63
C GLY A 562 -7.86 -4.63 3.70
N THR A 563 -6.79 -5.43 3.66
CA THR A 563 -5.64 -5.21 2.77
C THR A 563 -6.07 -5.31 1.30
N SER A 564 -6.96 -6.25 0.95
CA SER A 564 -7.44 -6.46 -0.43
C SER A 564 -8.26 -5.30 -1.00
N MET A 565 -8.63 -4.31 -0.18
CA MET A 565 -9.33 -3.13 -0.70
C MET A 565 -8.49 -2.31 -1.69
N CYS A 566 -7.18 -2.26 -1.47
CA CYS A 566 -6.26 -1.53 -2.33
C CYS A 566 -5.20 -2.42 -2.98
N TYR A 567 -4.72 -3.44 -2.26
CA TYR A 567 -3.51 -4.16 -2.62
C TYR A 567 -3.82 -5.54 -3.24
N PRO A 568 -3.10 -5.93 -4.31
CA PRO A 568 -3.29 -7.22 -4.95
C PRO A 568 -2.82 -8.38 -4.06
N ILE A 569 -3.44 -9.54 -4.23
CA ILE A 569 -3.11 -10.76 -3.47
C ILE A 569 -1.63 -11.16 -3.62
N SER A 570 -1.04 -10.93 -4.79
CA SER A 570 0.39 -11.19 -5.07
C SER A 570 1.36 -10.40 -4.20
N SER A 571 0.88 -9.37 -3.50
CA SER A 571 1.70 -8.50 -2.64
C SER A 571 1.65 -8.88 -1.15
N MET A 572 0.79 -9.81 -0.75
CA MET A 572 0.48 -10.07 0.66
C MET A 572 1.23 -11.31 1.18
N GLY A 573 2.24 -11.15 2.02
CA GLY A 573 2.87 -12.26 2.73
C GLY A 573 1.89 -12.96 3.67
N SER A 574 1.73 -14.28 3.53
CA SER A 574 0.79 -15.07 4.35
C SER A 574 1.34 -16.47 4.60
N HIS A 575 1.53 -16.81 5.88
CA HIS A 575 2.15 -18.05 6.29
C HIS A 575 1.27 -18.89 7.21
N VAL A 576 1.43 -20.22 7.13
CA VAL A 576 0.92 -21.20 8.08
C VAL A 576 1.87 -21.20 9.29
N SER A 577 1.36 -20.86 10.45
CA SER A 577 2.13 -20.77 11.70
C SER A 577 1.90 -21.95 12.63
N VAL A 578 2.65 -21.98 13.73
CA VAL A 578 2.49 -22.96 14.81
C VAL A 578 1.19 -22.73 15.60
N VAL A 579 0.69 -23.77 16.24
CA VAL A 579 -0.38 -23.68 17.24
C VAL A 579 0.06 -24.34 18.55
N PRO A 580 -0.32 -23.81 19.73
CA PRO A 580 -1.06 -22.55 19.94
C PRO A 580 -0.34 -21.36 19.32
N ASN A 581 -1.09 -20.45 18.70
CA ASN A 581 -0.55 -19.26 18.05
C ASN A 581 0.22 -18.37 19.07
N HIS A 582 1.37 -17.84 18.68
CA HIS A 582 2.26 -17.12 19.60
C HIS A 582 1.71 -15.74 20.04
N GLN A 583 0.85 -15.12 19.25
CA GLN A 583 0.25 -13.82 19.60
C GLN A 583 -1.00 -13.99 20.48
N LEU A 584 -1.86 -14.98 20.20
CA LEU A 584 -3.19 -15.10 20.78
C LEU A 584 -3.44 -16.39 21.57
N ASN A 585 -2.50 -17.34 21.57
CA ASN A 585 -2.68 -18.69 22.12
C ASN A 585 -3.90 -19.48 21.55
N ARG A 586 -4.40 -19.07 20.38
CA ARG A 586 -5.51 -19.75 19.71
C ARG A 586 -5.02 -21.02 19.00
N ILE A 587 -5.88 -22.02 18.97
CA ILE A 587 -5.67 -23.27 18.23
C ILE A 587 -6.68 -23.31 17.10
N THR A 588 -6.20 -23.36 15.87
CA THR A 588 -6.98 -23.57 14.66
C THR A 588 -6.43 -24.80 13.91
N SER A 589 -7.27 -25.47 13.13
CA SER A 589 -6.83 -26.62 12.35
C SER A 589 -5.74 -26.25 11.35
N LEU A 590 -4.86 -27.21 11.02
CA LEU A 590 -3.84 -27.01 9.98
C LEU A 590 -4.50 -26.67 8.64
N HIS A 591 -5.65 -27.29 8.34
CA HIS A 591 -6.49 -27.03 7.19
C HIS A 591 -6.93 -25.55 7.10
N THR A 592 -7.48 -24.99 8.18
CA THR A 592 -7.94 -23.59 8.19
C THR A 592 -6.77 -22.62 8.07
N ARG A 593 -5.64 -22.89 8.73
CA ARG A 593 -4.43 -22.06 8.60
C ARG A 593 -3.97 -21.98 7.14
N ALA A 594 -3.96 -23.11 6.43
CA ALA A 594 -3.59 -23.15 5.03
C ALA A 594 -4.61 -22.45 4.11
N ASN A 595 -5.90 -22.71 4.31
CA ASN A 595 -6.95 -22.11 3.48
C ASN A 595 -6.92 -20.57 3.52
N VAL A 596 -6.65 -19.99 4.69
CA VAL A 596 -6.46 -18.54 4.85
C VAL A 596 -5.15 -18.09 4.20
N ALA A 597 -4.05 -18.82 4.43
CA ALA A 597 -2.73 -18.46 3.92
C ALA A 597 -2.62 -18.57 2.39
N TYR A 598 -3.41 -19.39 1.73
CA TYR A 598 -3.38 -19.48 0.25
C TYR A 598 -3.63 -18.15 -0.44
N PHE A 599 -4.48 -17.29 0.13
CA PHE A 599 -4.77 -15.98 -0.47
C PHE A 599 -3.71 -14.93 -0.12
N GLY A 600 -2.50 -15.23 -0.55
CA GLY A 600 -1.30 -14.42 -0.39
C GLY A 600 -0.09 -15.04 -1.09
N THR A 601 1.11 -14.62 -0.66
CA THR A 601 2.38 -15.26 -1.01
C THR A 601 2.65 -16.31 0.07
N PHE A 602 2.30 -17.55 -0.27
CA PHE A 602 2.14 -18.66 0.66
C PHE A 602 3.47 -19.18 1.22
N GLY A 603 3.49 -19.48 2.51
CA GLY A 603 4.62 -20.12 3.17
C GLY A 603 4.28 -20.75 4.50
N TYR A 604 5.30 -21.25 5.16
CA TYR A 604 5.26 -21.79 6.51
C TYR A 604 6.21 -21.03 7.43
N GLU A 605 5.80 -20.85 8.67
CA GLU A 605 6.61 -20.20 9.70
C GLU A 605 6.60 -21.07 10.97
N LEU A 606 7.07 -22.32 10.80
CA LEU A 606 7.09 -23.34 11.85
C LEU A 606 8.17 -24.39 11.58
N ASP A 607 8.50 -25.19 12.60
CA ASP A 607 9.39 -26.35 12.49
C ASP A 607 8.61 -27.59 12.05
N LEU A 608 8.70 -27.95 10.77
CA LEU A 608 8.02 -29.10 10.17
C LEU A 608 8.45 -30.44 10.79
N ASN A 609 9.61 -30.51 11.47
CA ASN A 609 10.02 -31.73 12.16
C ASN A 609 9.19 -32.03 13.42
N LYS A 610 8.40 -31.07 13.90
CA LYS A 610 7.52 -31.24 15.06
C LYS A 610 6.12 -31.73 14.73
N LEU A 611 5.79 -31.84 13.44
CA LEU A 611 4.48 -32.29 12.97
C LEU A 611 4.41 -33.82 12.94
N THR A 612 3.19 -34.36 13.09
CA THR A 612 2.92 -35.79 12.92
C THR A 612 3.02 -36.22 11.45
N ASP A 613 3.05 -37.52 11.18
CA ASP A 613 3.09 -38.03 9.81
C ASP A 613 1.84 -37.65 9.02
N GLU A 614 0.67 -37.61 9.67
CA GLU A 614 -0.60 -37.17 9.09
C GLU A 614 -0.57 -35.69 8.73
N GLU A 615 -0.06 -34.82 9.63
CA GLU A 615 0.12 -33.39 9.38
C GLU A 615 1.13 -33.15 8.25
N ILE A 616 2.22 -33.91 8.18
CA ILE A 616 3.18 -33.86 7.07
C ILE A 616 2.53 -34.25 5.75
N ALA A 617 1.66 -35.26 5.74
CA ALA A 617 0.91 -35.64 4.53
C ALA A 617 -0.02 -34.48 4.08
N GLU A 618 -0.67 -33.82 5.03
CA GLU A 618 -1.50 -32.65 4.76
C GLU A 618 -0.68 -31.48 4.22
N VAL A 619 0.48 -31.16 4.83
CA VAL A 619 1.41 -30.13 4.34
C VAL A 619 1.84 -30.38 2.89
N LYS A 620 2.17 -31.63 2.55
CA LYS A 620 2.52 -32.00 1.16
C LYS A 620 1.36 -31.72 0.20
N ALA A 621 0.14 -32.08 0.58
CA ALA A 621 -1.06 -31.80 -0.21
C ALA A 621 -1.32 -30.29 -0.36
N GLN A 622 -1.16 -29.53 0.72
CA GLN A 622 -1.28 -28.06 0.71
C GLN A 622 -0.28 -27.40 -0.26
N ILE A 623 0.96 -27.86 -0.26
CA ILE A 623 2.00 -27.33 -1.16
C ILE A 623 1.70 -27.68 -2.62
N ILE A 624 1.21 -28.89 -2.90
CA ILE A 624 0.78 -29.31 -4.25
C ILE A 624 -0.36 -28.40 -4.72
N PHE A 625 -1.38 -28.23 -3.89
CA PHE A 625 -2.51 -27.34 -4.19
C PHE A 625 -2.04 -25.90 -4.48
N MET A 626 -1.20 -25.33 -3.62
CA MET A 626 -0.69 -23.98 -3.85
C MET A 626 0.08 -23.86 -5.15
N LYS A 627 0.93 -24.84 -5.49
CA LYS A 627 1.70 -24.82 -6.75
C LYS A 627 0.82 -24.89 -7.98
N GLU A 628 -0.29 -25.60 -7.90
CA GLU A 628 -1.26 -25.73 -8.99
C GLU A 628 -2.05 -24.42 -9.19
N TYR A 629 -2.48 -23.79 -8.10
CA TYR A 629 -3.40 -22.64 -8.18
C TYR A 629 -2.76 -21.28 -7.92
N ARG A 630 -1.47 -21.19 -7.56
CA ARG A 630 -0.84 -19.92 -7.16
C ARG A 630 -0.92 -18.80 -8.20
N GLU A 631 -0.90 -19.13 -9.48
CA GLU A 631 -1.04 -18.14 -10.54
C GLU A 631 -2.46 -17.54 -10.54
N LEU A 632 -3.48 -18.39 -10.46
CA LEU A 632 -4.87 -17.96 -10.32
C LEU A 632 -5.07 -17.13 -9.04
N ILE A 633 -4.55 -17.59 -7.92
CA ILE A 633 -4.69 -16.91 -6.63
C ILE A 633 -4.04 -15.52 -6.66
N GLN A 634 -2.80 -15.42 -7.14
CA GLN A 634 -2.00 -14.20 -7.06
C GLN A 634 -2.33 -13.19 -8.17
N PHE A 635 -2.77 -13.63 -9.35
CA PHE A 635 -2.96 -12.78 -10.51
C PHE A 635 -4.38 -12.80 -11.12
N GLY A 636 -5.27 -13.67 -10.64
CA GLY A 636 -6.68 -13.69 -11.03
C GLY A 636 -7.44 -12.44 -10.57
N ASN A 637 -8.66 -12.30 -11.06
CA ASN A 637 -9.56 -11.25 -10.63
C ASN A 637 -10.14 -11.61 -9.25
N PHE A 638 -9.85 -10.79 -8.25
CA PHE A 638 -10.27 -11.02 -6.87
C PHE A 638 -11.58 -10.31 -6.57
N TYR A 639 -12.48 -11.01 -5.86
CA TYR A 639 -13.78 -10.50 -5.43
C TYR A 639 -14.01 -10.80 -3.95
N ARG A 640 -14.42 -9.79 -3.18
CA ARG A 640 -14.97 -9.94 -1.83
C ARG A 640 -16.48 -10.14 -1.97
N LEU A 641 -17.03 -11.11 -1.25
CA LEU A 641 -18.44 -11.48 -1.34
C LEU A 641 -19.17 -11.35 0.00
N LYS A 642 -18.51 -11.71 1.11
CA LYS A 642 -19.00 -11.50 2.47
C LYS A 642 -17.86 -10.95 3.34
N SER A 643 -18.17 -9.92 4.11
CA SER A 643 -17.21 -9.20 4.95
C SER A 643 -17.09 -9.84 6.34
N PRO A 644 -15.86 -10.03 6.88
CA PRO A 644 -15.66 -10.46 8.26
C PRO A 644 -16.04 -9.38 9.30
N PHE A 645 -16.32 -8.16 8.85
CA PHE A 645 -16.75 -7.05 9.71
C PHE A 645 -18.27 -6.97 9.85
N ASP A 646 -19.05 -7.67 8.99
CA ASP A 646 -20.51 -7.58 8.94
C ASP A 646 -21.21 -8.83 9.47
N GLY A 647 -20.48 -9.92 9.75
CA GLY A 647 -21.10 -11.16 10.19
C GLY A 647 -20.13 -12.29 10.54
N ASN A 648 -20.68 -13.48 10.71
CA ASN A 648 -19.97 -14.68 11.15
C ASN A 648 -19.26 -15.43 10.01
N GLU A 649 -19.62 -15.12 8.76
CA GLU A 649 -19.03 -15.73 7.57
C GLU A 649 -18.22 -14.73 6.76
N THR A 650 -17.10 -15.19 6.24
CA THR A 650 -16.30 -14.43 5.27
C THR A 650 -16.19 -15.22 3.99
N VAL A 651 -16.40 -14.57 2.86
CA VAL A 651 -16.24 -15.20 1.55
C VAL A 651 -15.53 -14.26 0.60
N TRP A 652 -14.53 -14.77 -0.07
CA TRP A 652 -13.91 -14.15 -1.22
C TRP A 652 -13.60 -15.17 -2.30
N MET A 653 -13.29 -14.71 -3.50
CA MET A 653 -12.95 -15.60 -4.60
C MET A 653 -11.96 -14.96 -5.57
N THR A 654 -11.26 -15.82 -6.31
CA THR A 654 -10.46 -15.43 -7.47
C THR A 654 -11.00 -16.13 -8.72
N VAL A 655 -11.01 -15.41 -9.84
CA VAL A 655 -11.45 -15.91 -11.14
C VAL A 655 -10.35 -15.70 -12.15
N SER A 656 -10.06 -16.73 -12.96
CA SER A 656 -9.10 -16.62 -14.07
C SER A 656 -9.55 -15.60 -15.13
N GLU A 657 -8.61 -15.07 -15.88
CA GLU A 657 -8.92 -14.06 -16.91
C GLU A 657 -9.84 -14.62 -18.02
N ASP A 658 -9.64 -15.90 -18.37
CA ASP A 658 -10.49 -16.64 -19.31
C ASP A 658 -11.80 -17.13 -18.70
N LYS A 659 -12.03 -16.86 -17.42
CA LYS A 659 -13.19 -17.26 -16.62
C LYS A 659 -13.44 -18.76 -16.50
N ARG A 660 -12.50 -19.62 -16.91
CA ARG A 660 -12.67 -21.07 -16.87
C ARG A 660 -12.36 -21.71 -15.51
N LYS A 661 -11.66 -20.98 -14.63
CA LYS A 661 -11.31 -21.45 -13.29
C LYS A 661 -11.65 -20.40 -12.24
N ALA A 662 -12.20 -20.86 -11.12
CA ALA A 662 -12.39 -20.00 -9.96
C ALA A 662 -12.10 -20.78 -8.66
N LEU A 663 -11.57 -20.08 -7.67
CA LEU A 663 -11.44 -20.57 -6.30
C LEU A 663 -12.31 -19.70 -5.40
N VAL A 664 -13.17 -20.34 -4.61
CA VAL A 664 -14.03 -19.67 -3.63
C VAL A 664 -13.60 -20.11 -2.24
N PHE A 665 -13.12 -19.15 -1.45
CA PHE A 665 -12.83 -19.33 -0.04
C PHE A 665 -14.07 -18.98 0.77
N TRP A 666 -14.46 -19.88 1.67
CA TRP A 666 -15.49 -19.68 2.67
C TRP A 666 -14.90 -19.94 4.05
N TYR A 667 -15.23 -19.08 4.99
CA TYR A 667 -14.80 -19.16 6.39
C TYR A 667 -15.96 -18.81 7.32
N ARG A 668 -16.09 -19.56 8.40
CA ARG A 668 -17.05 -19.33 9.48
C ARG A 668 -16.28 -19.23 10.81
N GLU A 669 -16.46 -18.12 11.53
CA GLU A 669 -15.76 -17.89 12.78
C GLU A 669 -16.29 -18.76 13.92
N ARG A 670 -17.61 -18.83 14.06
CA ARG A 670 -18.27 -19.59 15.12
C ARG A 670 -19.31 -20.54 14.56
N ASN A 671 -19.36 -21.74 15.12
CA ASN A 671 -20.47 -22.63 14.86
C ASN A 671 -21.74 -22.16 15.60
N VAL A 672 -22.89 -22.23 14.95
CA VAL A 672 -24.18 -21.73 15.48
C VAL A 672 -25.22 -22.84 15.42
N VAL A 673 -25.91 -23.06 16.56
CA VAL A 673 -27.00 -24.02 16.64
C VAL A 673 -28.18 -23.59 15.77
N ASN A 674 -28.71 -24.46 14.94
CA ASN A 674 -29.80 -24.20 13.99
C ASN A 674 -29.47 -23.00 13.07
N ALA A 675 -28.27 -22.99 12.52
CA ALA A 675 -27.82 -21.96 11.58
C ALA A 675 -28.77 -21.83 10.37
N GLU A 676 -28.88 -20.64 9.84
CA GLU A 676 -29.63 -20.37 8.62
C GLU A 676 -29.05 -21.15 7.42
N PHE A 677 -29.91 -21.41 6.44
CA PHE A 677 -29.44 -21.91 5.14
C PHE A 677 -28.70 -20.79 4.41
N THR A 678 -27.41 -20.99 4.20
CA THR A 678 -26.55 -19.98 3.59
C THR A 678 -26.24 -20.29 2.14
N ARG A 679 -26.26 -19.22 1.35
CA ARG A 679 -25.78 -19.24 -0.05
C ARG A 679 -25.01 -17.98 -0.35
N VAL A 680 -24.04 -18.11 -1.23
CA VAL A 680 -23.18 -17.02 -1.65
C VAL A 680 -23.31 -16.82 -3.14
N ARG A 681 -23.79 -15.65 -3.57
CA ARG A 681 -23.81 -15.28 -4.99
C ARG A 681 -22.40 -14.99 -5.43
N LEU A 682 -21.90 -15.79 -6.38
CA LEU A 682 -20.57 -15.62 -6.93
C LEU A 682 -20.52 -14.44 -7.92
N GLN A 683 -19.32 -14.05 -8.32
CA GLN A 683 -19.09 -12.93 -9.21
C GLN A 683 -18.04 -13.27 -10.27
N GLY A 684 -18.12 -12.59 -11.43
CA GLY A 684 -17.08 -12.65 -12.44
C GLY A 684 -17.02 -13.92 -13.28
N LEU A 685 -17.91 -14.89 -13.05
CA LEU A 685 -18.02 -16.09 -13.87
C LEU A 685 -18.58 -15.78 -15.26
N ASP A 686 -18.39 -16.67 -16.20
CA ASP A 686 -19.07 -16.61 -17.48
C ASP A 686 -20.47 -17.21 -17.37
N PRO A 687 -21.54 -16.49 -17.71
CA PRO A 687 -22.91 -16.97 -17.52
C PRO A 687 -23.23 -18.23 -18.32
N ASP A 688 -22.57 -18.43 -19.45
CA ASP A 688 -22.88 -19.51 -20.42
C ASP A 688 -22.03 -20.77 -20.21
N LEU A 689 -20.99 -20.71 -19.37
CA LEU A 689 -20.17 -21.86 -19.06
C LEU A 689 -20.76 -22.70 -17.91
N ILE A 690 -20.60 -24.01 -17.99
CA ILE A 690 -20.95 -24.96 -16.93
C ILE A 690 -19.71 -25.21 -16.07
N TYR A 691 -19.81 -24.89 -14.80
CA TYR A 691 -18.76 -25.09 -13.80
C TYR A 691 -19.02 -26.34 -12.98
N LYS A 692 -18.04 -27.23 -12.98
CA LYS A 692 -18.00 -28.36 -12.07
C LYS A 692 -17.36 -27.91 -10.75
N ASN A 693 -18.07 -28.17 -9.65
CA ASN A 693 -17.55 -27.96 -8.30
C ASN A 693 -16.82 -29.24 -7.85
N GLU A 694 -15.51 -29.17 -7.70
CA GLU A 694 -14.70 -30.33 -7.31
C GLU A 694 -14.98 -30.82 -5.89
N TYR A 695 -15.52 -29.97 -5.01
CA TYR A 695 -15.83 -30.33 -3.62
C TYR A 695 -16.97 -31.36 -3.51
N ASN A 696 -18.01 -31.20 -4.32
CA ASN A 696 -19.21 -32.06 -4.23
C ASN A 696 -19.66 -32.66 -5.57
N GLY A 697 -18.93 -32.38 -6.66
CA GLY A 697 -19.23 -32.91 -7.99
C GLY A 697 -20.45 -32.28 -8.69
N THR A 698 -21.07 -31.26 -8.12
CA THR A 698 -22.19 -30.55 -8.78
C THR A 698 -21.76 -29.76 -9.99
N GLU A 699 -22.61 -29.66 -10.98
CA GLU A 699 -22.42 -28.88 -12.18
C GLU A 699 -23.51 -27.82 -12.27
N ASN A 700 -23.10 -26.54 -12.47
CA ASN A 700 -23.99 -25.41 -12.53
C ASN A 700 -23.53 -24.44 -13.60
N TYR A 701 -24.47 -23.79 -14.29
CA TYR A 701 -24.12 -22.64 -15.13
C TYR A 701 -23.58 -21.48 -14.31
N GLY A 702 -22.71 -20.65 -14.91
CA GLY A 702 -22.17 -19.47 -14.22
C GLY A 702 -23.25 -18.50 -13.77
N ASP A 703 -24.32 -18.32 -14.56
CA ASP A 703 -25.46 -17.48 -14.19
C ASP A 703 -26.25 -18.04 -12.99
N GLU A 704 -26.38 -19.38 -12.84
CA GLU A 704 -26.96 -20.00 -11.67
C GLU A 704 -26.13 -19.68 -10.41
N LEU A 705 -24.81 -19.86 -10.48
CA LEU A 705 -23.90 -19.56 -9.37
C LEU A 705 -23.89 -18.07 -9.00
N MET A 706 -24.05 -17.18 -10.00
CA MET A 706 -24.09 -15.73 -9.77
C MET A 706 -25.45 -15.23 -9.28
N ASN A 707 -26.58 -15.87 -9.65
CA ASN A 707 -27.93 -15.41 -9.29
C ASN A 707 -28.60 -16.24 -8.19
N LEU A 708 -28.49 -17.56 -8.22
CA LEU A 708 -29.01 -18.46 -7.20
C LEU A 708 -28.02 -18.64 -6.06
N GLY A 709 -26.72 -18.68 -6.38
CA GLY A 709 -25.62 -18.77 -5.44
C GLY A 709 -25.13 -20.19 -5.18
N LEU A 710 -23.88 -20.27 -4.72
CA LEU A 710 -23.27 -21.49 -4.18
C LEU A 710 -23.84 -21.78 -2.79
N LEU A 711 -24.29 -23.00 -2.56
CA LEU A 711 -24.74 -23.45 -1.23
C LEU A 711 -23.53 -23.70 -0.34
N THR A 712 -23.47 -22.99 0.77
CA THR A 712 -22.40 -23.10 1.77
C THR A 712 -22.90 -23.68 3.09
N THR A 713 -24.22 -23.94 3.21
CA THR A 713 -24.82 -24.59 4.36
C THR A 713 -24.31 -26.02 4.47
N ASP A 714 -23.81 -26.35 5.63
CA ASP A 714 -23.49 -27.74 5.97
C ASP A 714 -24.76 -28.47 6.33
N VAL A 715 -25.04 -29.61 5.70
CA VAL A 715 -26.17 -30.46 6.02
C VAL A 715 -26.10 -31.01 7.43
N THR A 716 -24.92 -30.99 8.05
CA THR A 716 -24.70 -31.46 9.42
C THR A 716 -24.84 -30.36 10.47
N ALA A 717 -24.94 -29.10 10.06
CA ALA A 717 -25.15 -28.00 10.99
C ALA A 717 -26.51 -28.13 11.67
N GLY A 718 -26.51 -28.59 12.91
CA GLY A 718 -27.73 -28.81 13.70
C GLY A 718 -28.22 -30.26 13.78
N GLU A 719 -27.58 -31.22 13.10
CA GLU A 719 -27.85 -32.62 13.28
C GLU A 719 -26.86 -33.26 14.27
N PRO A 720 -27.26 -33.59 15.50
CA PRO A 720 -26.37 -34.17 16.51
C PRO A 720 -25.91 -35.58 16.22
N THR A 721 -26.31 -36.16 15.09
CA THR A 721 -26.15 -37.58 14.79
C THR A 721 -25.07 -37.90 13.76
N ASN A 722 -24.40 -36.91 13.18
CA ASN A 722 -23.32 -37.18 12.23
C ASN A 722 -21.97 -37.09 12.93
N GLU A 723 -21.53 -38.20 13.51
CA GLU A 723 -20.25 -38.33 14.23
C GLU A 723 -19.02 -38.17 13.32
N ASP A 724 -19.21 -38.21 11.99
CA ASP A 724 -18.13 -38.21 11.00
C ASP A 724 -17.70 -36.77 10.52
N LEU A 725 -18.45 -35.73 10.87
CA LEU A 725 -18.17 -34.34 10.46
C LEU A 725 -18.24 -33.39 11.66
N PRO A 726 -17.15 -33.23 12.41
CA PRO A 726 -17.15 -32.30 13.53
C PRO A 726 -17.30 -30.86 13.02
N CYS A 727 -18.43 -30.23 13.32
CA CYS A 727 -18.62 -28.80 13.19
C CYS A 727 -17.86 -28.09 14.30
N THR A 728 -16.77 -27.40 13.95
CA THR A 728 -15.97 -26.65 14.90
C THR A 728 -16.03 -25.13 14.61
N ASP A 729 -15.65 -24.33 15.59
CA ASP A 729 -15.34 -22.92 15.34
C ASP A 729 -14.14 -22.82 14.39
N TYR A 730 -14.01 -21.70 13.70
CA TYR A 730 -12.93 -21.40 12.74
C TYR A 730 -12.87 -22.39 11.56
N GLU A 731 -14.03 -22.79 11.06
CA GLU A 731 -14.13 -23.69 9.90
C GLU A 731 -13.88 -22.95 8.60
N SER A 732 -13.21 -23.59 7.67
CA SER A 732 -12.97 -23.02 6.33
C SER A 732 -13.06 -24.09 5.24
N ARG A 733 -13.40 -23.63 4.02
CA ARG A 733 -13.46 -24.48 2.81
C ARG A 733 -12.95 -23.70 1.60
N ILE A 734 -12.39 -24.43 0.66
CA ILE A 734 -12.11 -23.92 -0.68
C ILE A 734 -12.91 -24.75 -1.69
N TYR A 735 -13.73 -24.06 -2.46
CA TYR A 735 -14.43 -24.65 -3.59
C TYR A 735 -13.65 -24.34 -4.86
N VAL A 736 -13.22 -25.36 -5.56
CA VAL A 736 -12.58 -25.25 -6.88
C VAL A 736 -13.66 -25.43 -7.92
N LEU A 737 -13.80 -24.45 -8.80
CA LEU A 737 -14.77 -24.44 -9.89
C LEU A 737 -14.01 -24.46 -11.22
N THR A 738 -14.30 -25.45 -12.05
CA THR A 738 -13.65 -25.63 -13.36
C THR A 738 -14.69 -25.75 -14.46
N ALA A 739 -14.53 -25.02 -15.55
CA ALA A 739 -15.35 -25.10 -16.74
C ALA A 739 -14.52 -25.58 -17.94
N GLU A 740 -15.09 -26.51 -18.75
CA GLU A 740 -14.47 -27.03 -19.96
C GLU A 740 -14.61 -26.08 -21.18
#